data_cabcc44cfdd7ef213e50728f5d66ef50
#
_entry.id   cabcc44cfdd7ef213e50728f5d66ef50
#
_cell.length_a   1.000
_cell.length_b   1.000
_cell.length_c   1.000
_cell.angle_alpha   90.00
_cell.angle_beta   90.00
_cell.angle_gamma   90.00
#
_symmetry.space_group_name_H-M   'P 1'
#
loop_
_entity.id
_entity.type
_entity.pdbx_description
1 polymer ?
#
loop_
_entity_poly.entity_id
_entity_poly.type
_entity_poly.pdbx_seq_one_letter_code
_entity_poly.pdbx_strand_id
1 'polypeptide(L)'
;MNGLKKTLSIMLCVAMIASGSFMAFAEGESNPQNVTVVEGENGGENKEENKDEDKQQSEALLAATGALTGLPLFDSLTEDTDADALLAQVQAARAAYDALTEEEKLLVEEGKLNNLLDLEFFFANRPSNTPADAPVDQVVATQNETETVEAGTQKNPTVVNNADELKAAVEAGGYIKLNDNITGVNEILKIETGKSVTIDLNNHNIGFSSQKNISLVGGNLELTGTGEIKEENPWFGPVIVKPFDGEGTASLTVGQGVTLTGWSSVFVEANQQNKNHSTNITIHGTLKSVADSSGDKGSGVYVNGTQTNIDQCPTITLSSTSNIISEGNGIYAAGYANWNLAGDMTGETGVEIRAGKMDITGGTIVATEDSTTVGPNGNGSTTIGAGVAIAQHNTKLPIEVTISGGTIKGATALKQSNPQNNDDTSVAKVEISVTGGTFEATSANGNAVESENVKNFIKGGSFSSPVDKEHLDESLKAGLYSPSANPDAPYSYYTSVEEAKAAAKDDPNAVVTDVETGKEEALYPAAKIGNETYNTLEEALKAAKSGDTIVLQKDVSTGAVTLPKGVTLDGGNHVITCNTEIANGAFITATGDNVTIKNATVNVDGKAKHGIQFYCVKGGKLENVNVMGGNFTAVIVNGAEVSINGGNLSTNGYAVVEYAMGKNVTEVPKLTMNNVTTPNTDKPLVYMDKATIDRIKENTPALGENATTEQVIEHLKKDNLTGNNIKDMQLGENGMIIVPAPSTPVAPPVVPEKPNSNSGSTGSSSTVQQMEEREKPDPADKKAMEEYNFWMQVKSKIRATEEGKTLRITVKEGIEYMPASVMQTLYECKVGITLYWDGVTIEIPVGKAQPKQALRVYWTKTKLMDLYNA
;
A
#
# COMPACT_ATOMS: atom_id res chain seq x y z
N MET A 1 -13.88 7.98 -40.44
CA MET A 1 -14.75 9.06 -39.90
C MET A 1 -14.41 9.51 -38.49
N ASN A 2 -13.82 8.65 -37.65
CA ASN A 2 -13.46 9.02 -36.29
C ASN A 2 -12.20 9.95 -36.18
N GLY A 3 -11.30 9.89 -37.15
CA GLY A 3 -10.13 10.78 -37.18
C GLY A 3 -10.45 12.24 -37.50
N LEU A 4 -11.50 12.46 -38.28
CA LEU A 4 -11.87 13.81 -38.69
C LEU A 4 -12.58 14.59 -37.58
N LYS A 5 -13.27 13.88 -36.62
CA LYS A 5 -13.93 14.50 -35.47
C LYS A 5 -12.93 14.90 -34.38
N LYS A 6 -11.88 14.09 -34.15
CA LYS A 6 -10.79 14.49 -33.22
C LYS A 6 -10.07 15.73 -33.68
N THR A 7 -9.81 15.83 -34.99
CA THR A 7 -9.18 17.02 -35.56
C THR A 7 -10.10 18.25 -35.49
N LEU A 8 -11.42 18.06 -35.55
CA LEU A 8 -12.37 19.16 -35.48
C LEU A 8 -12.58 19.67 -34.03
N SER A 9 -12.57 18.75 -33.00
CA SER A 9 -12.65 19.14 -31.60
C SER A 9 -11.39 19.89 -31.16
N ILE A 10 -10.21 19.45 -31.61
CA ILE A 10 -8.94 20.15 -31.35
C ILE A 10 -8.89 21.48 -32.12
N MET A 11 -9.42 21.53 -33.37
CA MET A 11 -9.52 22.78 -34.12
C MET A 11 -10.53 23.77 -33.53
N LEU A 12 -11.60 23.29 -32.88
CA LEU A 12 -12.57 24.20 -32.26
C LEU A 12 -12.01 24.86 -30.98
N CYS A 13 -11.22 24.14 -30.19
CA CYS A 13 -10.45 24.71 -29.08
C CYS A 13 -9.38 25.73 -29.59
N VAL A 14 -8.73 25.41 -30.68
CA VAL A 14 -7.73 26.29 -31.31
C VAL A 14 -8.40 27.49 -32.00
N ALA A 15 -9.59 27.35 -32.58
CA ALA A 15 -10.31 28.43 -33.24
C ALA A 15 -10.87 29.48 -32.25
N MET A 16 -11.15 29.13 -31.00
CA MET A 16 -11.51 30.12 -29.96
C MET A 16 -10.28 30.88 -29.41
N ILE A 17 -9.08 30.38 -29.62
CA ILE A 17 -7.82 31.00 -29.19
C ILE A 17 -7.22 31.91 -30.31
N ALA A 18 -7.65 31.74 -31.57
CA ALA A 18 -7.06 32.42 -32.72
C ALA A 18 -7.63 33.82 -33.02
N SER A 19 -8.52 34.37 -32.17
CA SER A 19 -9.08 35.74 -32.40
C SER A 19 -8.42 36.84 -31.58
N GLY A 20 -7.26 36.62 -30.98
CA GLY A 20 -6.46 37.65 -30.28
C GLY A 20 -5.18 38.00 -31.02
N SER A 21 -5.16 39.19 -31.58
CA SER A 21 -4.22 39.82 -32.50
C SER A 21 -2.73 39.77 -32.15
N PHE A 22 -1.91 39.46 -33.14
CA PHE A 22 -0.46 39.70 -33.18
C PHE A 22 -0.14 41.20 -33.10
N MET A 23 0.79 41.59 -32.25
CA MET A 23 1.69 42.73 -32.45
C MET A 23 3.09 42.38 -31.93
N ALA A 24 4.02 42.35 -32.84
CA ALA A 24 5.45 42.27 -32.55
C ALA A 24 5.98 43.67 -32.27
N PHE A 25 6.90 43.84 -31.36
CA PHE A 25 7.93 44.88 -31.41
C PHE A 25 9.24 44.44 -30.75
N ALA A 26 10.28 44.98 -31.35
CA ALA A 26 11.68 44.66 -31.35
C ALA A 26 12.50 45.14 -30.15
N GLU A 27 13.59 44.47 -29.97
CA GLU A 27 14.95 44.81 -29.50
C GLU A 27 15.22 46.13 -28.77
N GLY A 28 16.01 46.04 -27.70
CA GLY A 28 16.76 47.12 -27.10
C GLY A 28 17.71 46.64 -26.01
N GLU A 29 18.97 46.51 -26.38
CA GLU A 29 20.11 46.26 -25.51
C GLU A 29 20.35 47.34 -24.46
N SER A 30 20.91 47.03 -23.32
CA SER A 30 22.15 47.58 -22.78
C SER A 30 22.54 47.02 -21.39
N ASN A 31 23.77 46.69 -21.31
CA ASN A 31 24.65 46.13 -20.28
C ASN A 31 25.27 47.28 -19.42
N PRO A 32 26.19 46.98 -18.53
CA PRO A 32 26.14 46.68 -17.09
C PRO A 32 26.85 47.73 -16.20
N GLN A 33 26.89 47.55 -14.90
CA GLN A 33 28.06 47.93 -14.07
C GLN A 33 27.95 47.42 -12.61
N ASN A 34 28.92 46.54 -12.26
CA ASN A 34 29.90 46.58 -11.18
C ASN A 34 29.58 47.37 -9.88
N VAL A 35 29.88 46.79 -8.76
CA VAL A 35 30.79 47.21 -7.69
C VAL A 35 30.85 46.10 -6.56
N THR A 36 31.93 45.41 -6.44
CA THR A 36 33.12 45.51 -5.57
C THR A 36 32.99 44.85 -4.19
N VAL A 37 33.82 43.83 -4.05
CA VAL A 37 34.22 43.06 -2.86
C VAL A 37 34.92 43.95 -1.79
N VAL A 38 34.71 43.67 -0.51
CA VAL A 38 35.69 43.91 0.54
C VAL A 38 35.83 42.69 1.44
N GLU A 39 37.01 42.13 1.46
CA GLU A 39 37.54 41.15 2.42
C GLU A 39 37.86 41.82 3.77
N GLY A 40 37.84 41.02 4.81
CA GLY A 40 38.45 41.37 6.10
C GLY A 40 38.65 40.15 6.98
N GLU A 41 39.88 39.67 7.03
CA GLU A 41 40.42 38.60 7.88
C GLU A 41 40.53 38.98 9.37
N ASN A 42 40.50 37.99 10.20
CA ASN A 42 41.41 37.50 11.29
C ASN A 42 40.57 36.94 12.44
N GLY A 43 40.73 35.77 12.96
CA GLY A 43 41.95 35.06 13.41
C GLY A 43 41.83 34.78 14.90
N GLY A 44 41.92 33.51 15.37
CA GLY A 44 42.26 33.24 16.75
C GLY A 44 41.55 32.12 17.50
N GLU A 45 42.12 30.93 17.43
CA GLU A 45 42.35 29.90 18.46
C GLU A 45 41.28 29.44 19.48
N ASN A 46 40.99 28.12 19.38
CA ASN A 46 40.87 27.07 20.43
C ASN A 46 40.32 27.36 21.82
N LYS A 47 39.26 26.67 22.17
CA LYS A 47 39.22 25.72 23.31
C LYS A 47 38.01 24.82 23.27
N GLU A 48 38.25 23.49 23.37
CA GLU A 48 37.29 22.47 23.70
C GLU A 48 36.65 22.76 25.06
N GLU A 49 35.33 22.77 25.10
CA GLU A 49 34.57 22.49 26.32
C GLU A 49 33.29 21.76 25.90
N ASN A 50 33.18 20.49 26.31
CA ASN A 50 31.95 19.72 26.39
C ASN A 50 30.90 20.53 27.16
N LYS A 51 29.76 20.79 26.51
CA LYS A 51 28.53 21.11 27.22
C LYS A 51 27.38 20.28 26.61
N ASP A 52 26.82 19.44 27.47
CA ASP A 52 25.46 18.91 27.32
C ASP A 52 24.53 20.09 27.00
N GLU A 53 24.03 20.13 25.76
CA GLU A 53 22.96 21.05 25.37
C GLU A 53 21.61 20.41 25.79
N ASP A 54 21.17 20.67 27.03
CA ASP A 54 19.77 20.76 27.38
C ASP A 54 19.14 21.81 26.44
N LYS A 55 18.41 21.33 25.40
CA LYS A 55 17.58 22.23 24.58
C LYS A 55 16.46 22.76 25.46
N GLN A 56 16.65 23.94 26.02
CA GLN A 56 15.62 24.71 26.73
C GLN A 56 14.49 24.99 25.73
N GLN A 57 13.32 24.35 25.90
CA GLN A 57 12.13 24.61 25.08
C GLN A 57 11.78 26.10 25.17
N SER A 58 11.37 26.69 24.05
CA SER A 58 10.94 28.11 24.03
C SER A 58 9.69 28.31 24.91
N GLU A 59 9.50 29.56 25.43
CA GLU A 59 8.28 29.89 26.17
C GLU A 59 7.02 29.70 25.30
N ALA A 60 7.10 29.95 24.00
CA ALA A 60 6.01 29.74 23.05
C ALA A 60 5.64 28.26 22.92
N LEU A 61 6.64 27.38 22.79
CA LEU A 61 6.40 25.94 22.70
C LEU A 61 5.84 25.37 24.01
N LEU A 62 6.31 25.83 25.16
CA LEU A 62 5.76 25.45 26.46
C LEU A 62 4.30 25.91 26.61
N ALA A 63 3.98 27.14 26.21
CA ALA A 63 2.63 27.71 26.26
C ALA A 63 1.67 26.94 25.34
N ALA A 64 2.08 26.67 24.10
CA ALA A 64 1.29 25.90 23.14
C ALA A 64 1.04 24.45 23.60
N THR A 65 2.10 23.77 24.07
CA THR A 65 2.00 22.42 24.62
C THR A 65 1.10 22.37 25.85
N GLY A 66 1.16 23.40 26.71
CA GLY A 66 0.29 23.56 27.86
C GLY A 66 -1.18 23.76 27.46
N ALA A 67 -1.45 24.63 26.50
CA ALA A 67 -2.79 24.89 25.99
C ALA A 67 -3.41 23.65 25.34
N LEU A 68 -2.64 22.91 24.52
CA LEU A 68 -3.06 21.66 23.89
C LEU A 68 -3.31 20.53 24.93
N THR A 69 -2.48 20.43 25.95
CA THR A 69 -2.65 19.45 27.03
C THR A 69 -3.85 19.77 27.91
N GLY A 70 -4.24 21.01 28.03
CA GLY A 70 -5.40 21.48 28.78
C GLY A 70 -6.75 21.19 28.11
N LEU A 71 -6.76 20.81 26.83
CA LEU A 71 -7.98 20.41 26.13
C LEU A 71 -8.47 19.05 26.62
N PRO A 72 -9.79 18.88 26.88
CA PRO A 72 -10.34 17.54 27.12
C PRO A 72 -10.19 16.70 25.86
N LEU A 73 -10.04 15.38 26.02
CA LEU A 73 -10.07 14.47 24.89
C LEU A 73 -11.46 14.54 24.21
N PHE A 74 -11.49 14.60 22.90
CA PHE A 74 -12.73 14.63 22.13
C PHE A 74 -13.70 13.50 22.55
N ASP A 75 -13.20 12.29 22.73
CA ASP A 75 -13.98 11.12 23.15
C ASP A 75 -14.48 11.18 24.60
N SER A 76 -14.02 12.16 25.39
CA SER A 76 -14.45 12.35 26.79
C SER A 76 -15.58 13.39 26.94
N LEU A 77 -16.01 14.03 25.85
CA LEU A 77 -17.08 15.03 25.88
C LEU A 77 -18.41 14.37 26.20
N THR A 78 -19.19 15.05 27.05
CA THR A 78 -20.54 14.60 27.46
C THR A 78 -21.56 15.70 27.14
N GLU A 79 -22.84 15.37 27.23
CA GLU A 79 -23.94 16.36 27.07
C GLU A 79 -23.87 17.52 28.09
N ASP A 80 -23.21 17.29 29.22
CA ASP A 80 -23.01 18.30 30.27
C ASP A 80 -21.76 19.19 30.06
N THR A 81 -21.02 18.97 28.98
CA THR A 81 -19.80 19.77 28.68
C THR A 81 -20.20 21.18 28.27
N ASP A 82 -19.67 22.17 29.01
CA ASP A 82 -19.88 23.60 28.66
C ASP A 82 -19.19 23.91 27.33
N ALA A 83 -20.01 23.97 26.29
CA ALA A 83 -19.51 24.12 24.93
C ALA A 83 -18.91 25.48 24.64
N ASP A 84 -19.44 26.56 25.25
CA ASP A 84 -18.92 27.90 25.00
C ASP A 84 -17.56 28.10 25.68
N ALA A 85 -17.41 27.55 26.90
CA ALA A 85 -16.12 27.53 27.58
C ALA A 85 -15.10 26.65 26.87
N LEU A 86 -15.51 25.50 26.32
CA LEU A 86 -14.63 24.61 25.55
C LEU A 86 -14.23 25.25 24.21
N LEU A 87 -15.15 25.91 23.51
CA LEU A 87 -14.83 26.61 22.26
C LEU A 87 -13.76 27.68 22.48
N ALA A 88 -13.86 28.45 23.58
CA ALA A 88 -12.86 29.45 23.93
C ALA A 88 -11.48 28.79 24.19
N GLN A 89 -11.44 27.63 24.84
CA GLN A 89 -10.19 26.88 25.07
C GLN A 89 -9.58 26.35 23.76
N VAL A 90 -10.40 25.82 22.85
CA VAL A 90 -9.97 25.34 21.53
C VAL A 90 -9.39 26.47 20.70
N GLN A 91 -10.07 27.63 20.67
CA GLN A 91 -9.56 28.82 19.96
C GLN A 91 -8.24 29.34 20.57
N ALA A 92 -8.11 29.34 21.89
CA ALA A 92 -6.87 29.73 22.54
C ALA A 92 -5.71 28.76 22.26
N ALA A 93 -5.99 27.44 22.24
CA ALA A 93 -5.00 26.42 21.91
C ALA A 93 -4.56 26.52 20.44
N ARG A 94 -5.48 26.78 19.51
CA ARG A 94 -5.18 27.06 18.11
C ARG A 94 -4.29 28.29 17.96
N ALA A 95 -4.63 29.40 18.58
CA ALA A 95 -3.83 30.61 18.51
C ALA A 95 -2.40 30.43 19.07
N ALA A 96 -2.26 29.65 20.15
CA ALA A 96 -0.96 29.32 20.69
C ALA A 96 -0.13 28.40 19.77
N TYR A 97 -0.75 27.44 19.11
CA TYR A 97 -0.10 26.55 18.14
C TYR A 97 0.33 27.32 16.87
N ASP A 98 -0.54 28.19 16.35
CA ASP A 98 -0.26 28.98 15.14
C ASP A 98 0.85 30.03 15.35
N ALA A 99 1.08 30.42 16.58
CA ALA A 99 2.18 31.33 16.95
C ALA A 99 3.58 30.66 17.00
N LEU A 100 3.65 29.33 16.89
CA LEU A 100 4.92 28.58 16.85
C LEU A 100 5.61 28.73 15.49
N THR A 101 6.94 28.69 15.51
CA THR A 101 7.72 28.52 14.28
C THR A 101 7.50 27.13 13.67
N GLU A 102 7.81 26.93 12.40
CA GLU A 102 7.67 25.62 11.73
C GLU A 102 8.52 24.53 12.39
N GLU A 103 9.70 24.90 12.91
CA GLU A 103 10.54 23.94 13.64
C GLU A 103 9.94 23.57 15.00
N GLU A 104 9.29 24.51 15.70
CA GLU A 104 8.62 24.24 16.97
C GLU A 104 7.32 23.43 16.79
N LYS A 105 6.60 23.62 15.70
CA LYS A 105 5.42 22.81 15.36
C LYS A 105 5.73 21.33 15.22
N LEU A 106 6.94 20.99 14.73
CA LEU A 106 7.41 19.60 14.63
C LEU A 106 7.69 18.95 15.98
N LEU A 107 7.81 19.74 17.05
CA LEU A 107 8.05 19.24 18.41
C LEU A 107 6.76 19.04 19.21
N VAL A 108 5.61 19.39 18.65
CA VAL A 108 4.31 19.15 19.27
C VAL A 108 3.89 17.71 19.05
N GLU A 109 3.47 17.04 20.13
CA GLU A 109 2.98 15.66 20.05
C GLU A 109 1.78 15.54 19.10
N GLU A 110 1.87 14.68 18.12
CA GLU A 110 0.84 14.43 17.11
C GLU A 110 -0.55 14.15 17.71
N GLY A 111 -0.63 13.37 18.78
CA GLY A 111 -1.87 13.07 19.47
C GLY A 111 -2.59 14.31 20.05
N LYS A 112 -1.83 15.31 20.50
CA LYS A 112 -2.40 16.56 21.01
C LYS A 112 -2.91 17.46 19.88
N LEU A 113 -2.19 17.48 18.76
CA LEU A 113 -2.61 18.21 17.57
C LEU A 113 -3.89 17.58 16.97
N ASN A 114 -3.95 16.26 16.88
CA ASN A 114 -5.12 15.54 16.39
C ASN A 114 -6.34 15.82 17.28
N ASN A 115 -6.19 15.82 18.61
CA ASN A 115 -7.28 16.17 19.53
C ASN A 115 -7.78 17.63 19.35
N LEU A 116 -6.89 18.58 19.10
CA LEU A 116 -7.28 19.95 18.74
C LEU A 116 -8.10 19.99 17.45
N LEU A 117 -7.65 19.28 16.40
CA LEU A 117 -8.34 19.21 15.12
C LEU A 117 -9.73 18.56 15.24
N ASP A 118 -9.86 17.50 16.05
CA ASP A 118 -11.15 16.82 16.30
C ASP A 118 -12.13 17.74 17.03
N LEU A 119 -11.66 18.52 18.00
CA LEU A 119 -12.48 19.51 18.72
C LEU A 119 -12.87 20.68 17.82
N GLU A 120 -11.98 21.18 16.99
CA GLU A 120 -12.31 22.22 16.00
C GLU A 120 -13.35 21.71 15.00
N PHE A 121 -13.21 20.51 14.50
CA PHE A 121 -14.18 19.87 13.63
C PHE A 121 -15.54 19.71 14.31
N PHE A 122 -15.57 19.32 15.58
CA PHE A 122 -16.80 19.25 16.37
C PHE A 122 -17.54 20.59 16.44
N PHE A 123 -16.84 21.69 16.73
CA PHE A 123 -17.44 23.01 16.80
C PHE A 123 -17.85 23.55 15.44
N ALA A 124 -17.11 23.28 14.40
CA ALA A 124 -17.45 23.67 13.03
C ALA A 124 -18.74 23.00 12.52
N ASN A 125 -19.05 21.79 13.04
CA ASN A 125 -20.21 21.01 12.61
C ASN A 125 -21.37 20.95 13.62
N ARG A 126 -21.31 21.71 14.72
CA ARG A 126 -22.35 21.73 15.74
C ARG A 126 -23.51 22.59 15.30
N PRO A 127 -24.77 22.09 15.24
CA PRO A 127 -25.95 22.93 15.08
C PRO A 127 -26.05 23.92 16.27
N SER A 128 -26.21 25.21 16.01
CA SER A 128 -26.39 26.19 17.06
C SER A 128 -27.72 25.97 17.77
N ASN A 129 -27.70 25.33 18.91
CA ASN A 129 -28.83 25.24 19.81
C ASN A 129 -28.82 26.50 20.68
N THR A 130 -29.65 27.49 20.34
CA THR A 130 -30.12 28.50 21.28
C THR A 130 -31.40 27.98 21.91
N PRO A 131 -31.46 27.80 23.26
CA PRO A 131 -32.69 27.47 23.93
C PRO A 131 -33.63 28.67 23.91
N ALA A 132 -34.87 28.47 23.45
CA ALA A 132 -35.98 29.37 23.76
C ALA A 132 -36.39 29.09 25.20
N ASP A 133 -36.73 30.19 25.89
CA ASP A 133 -37.41 30.34 27.17
C ASP A 133 -36.58 30.64 28.42
N ALA A 134 -36.55 31.95 28.77
CA ALA A 134 -36.65 32.46 30.14
C ALA A 134 -37.43 33.79 30.17
N PRO A 135 -38.21 34.06 31.22
CA PRO A 135 -39.32 35.00 31.13
C PRO A 135 -38.90 36.49 31.27
N VAL A 136 -39.67 37.26 30.57
CA VAL A 136 -39.63 38.73 30.49
C VAL A 136 -40.04 39.35 31.82
N ASP A 137 -39.23 40.26 32.35
CA ASP A 137 -39.75 41.39 33.12
C ASP A 137 -39.24 42.70 32.57
N GLN A 138 -40.17 43.58 32.43
CA GLN A 138 -40.25 44.88 31.75
C GLN A 138 -39.04 45.80 31.94
N VAL A 139 -38.69 46.61 30.93
CA VAL A 139 -38.88 48.03 30.92
C VAL A 139 -38.47 48.71 29.60
N VAL A 140 -39.41 49.48 29.02
CA VAL A 140 -39.28 50.67 28.18
C VAL A 140 -38.88 50.56 26.71
N ALA A 141 -39.84 50.89 25.91
CA ALA A 141 -39.86 51.18 24.49
C ALA A 141 -38.75 52.11 24.04
N THR A 142 -38.03 51.76 23.01
CA THR A 142 -37.60 52.65 21.95
C THR A 142 -37.45 51.90 20.63
N GLN A 143 -38.32 52.31 19.72
CA GLN A 143 -38.22 52.17 18.25
C GLN A 143 -37.95 50.79 17.63
N ASN A 144 -39.02 50.27 17.01
CA ASN A 144 -38.98 49.26 15.95
C ASN A 144 -38.08 49.76 14.81
N GLU A 145 -36.86 49.24 14.76
CA GLU A 145 -36.21 48.96 13.50
C GLU A 145 -36.53 47.49 13.21
N THR A 146 -37.42 47.25 12.29
CA THR A 146 -37.57 45.95 11.61
C THR A 146 -36.26 45.74 10.91
N GLU A 147 -35.34 44.90 11.45
CA GLU A 147 -34.27 44.32 10.69
C GLU A 147 -34.95 43.53 9.57
N THR A 148 -35.00 44.09 8.40
CA THR A 148 -35.24 43.35 7.17
C THR A 148 -34.00 42.49 6.95
N VAL A 149 -34.05 41.23 7.38
CA VAL A 149 -33.02 40.23 7.05
C VAL A 149 -33.04 40.12 5.54
N GLU A 150 -32.00 40.66 4.88
CA GLU A 150 -31.89 40.63 3.42
C GLU A 150 -31.93 39.18 2.96
N ALA A 151 -32.70 38.88 1.91
CA ALA A 151 -32.70 37.59 1.25
C ALA A 151 -31.30 37.28 0.68
N GLY A 152 -30.92 35.99 0.64
CA GLY A 152 -29.60 35.56 0.14
C GLY A 152 -28.52 35.56 1.22
N THR A 153 -28.88 35.51 2.49
CA THR A 153 -27.95 35.18 3.60
C THR A 153 -28.18 33.76 4.07
N GLN A 154 -27.20 33.15 4.76
CA GLN A 154 -27.35 31.82 5.31
C GLN A 154 -28.54 31.68 6.27
N LYS A 155 -28.86 32.75 7.03
CA LYS A 155 -30.04 32.82 7.90
C LYS A 155 -31.36 32.99 7.15
N ASN A 156 -31.31 33.59 5.95
CA ASN A 156 -32.44 33.79 5.06
C ASN A 156 -32.06 33.48 3.61
N PRO A 157 -31.89 32.18 3.27
CA PRO A 157 -31.40 31.76 1.96
C PRO A 157 -32.42 32.07 0.86
N THR A 158 -31.93 32.35 -0.34
CA THR A 158 -32.76 32.34 -1.54
C THR A 158 -33.06 30.86 -1.90
N VAL A 159 -34.30 30.43 -1.65
CA VAL A 159 -34.74 29.07 -1.93
C VAL A 159 -35.12 28.91 -3.39
N VAL A 160 -34.62 27.88 -4.07
CA VAL A 160 -34.85 27.65 -5.50
C VAL A 160 -35.38 26.23 -5.76
N ASN A 161 -36.33 26.10 -6.71
CA ASN A 161 -37.02 24.86 -7.05
C ASN A 161 -36.85 24.45 -8.51
N ASN A 162 -36.31 25.30 -9.37
CA ASN A 162 -36.20 25.09 -10.82
C ASN A 162 -35.03 25.89 -11.42
N ALA A 163 -34.74 25.64 -12.70
CA ALA A 163 -33.61 26.21 -13.40
C ALA A 163 -33.71 27.75 -13.55
N ASP A 164 -34.91 28.32 -13.75
CA ASP A 164 -35.09 29.76 -13.90
C ASP A 164 -34.85 30.50 -12.57
N GLU A 165 -35.35 29.93 -11.47
CA GLU A 165 -35.09 30.43 -10.12
C GLU A 165 -33.62 30.35 -9.74
N LEU A 166 -32.95 29.22 -10.05
CA LEU A 166 -31.52 29.05 -9.84
C LEU A 166 -30.72 30.11 -10.61
N LYS A 167 -31.02 30.33 -11.90
CA LYS A 167 -30.35 31.34 -12.71
C LYS A 167 -30.54 32.74 -12.11
N ALA A 168 -31.75 33.14 -11.77
CA ALA A 168 -32.03 34.44 -11.18
C ALA A 168 -31.31 34.61 -9.83
N ALA A 169 -31.23 33.57 -9.01
CA ALA A 169 -30.55 33.62 -7.72
C ALA A 169 -29.01 33.72 -7.90
N VAL A 170 -28.40 32.99 -8.84
CA VAL A 170 -26.98 33.14 -9.17
C VAL A 170 -26.65 34.51 -9.72
N GLU A 171 -27.53 35.09 -10.55
CA GLU A 171 -27.40 36.45 -11.05
C GLU A 171 -27.49 37.50 -9.90
N ALA A 172 -28.34 37.27 -8.91
CA ALA A 172 -28.45 38.14 -7.73
C ALA A 172 -27.26 37.98 -6.78
N GLY A 173 -26.70 36.77 -6.64
CA GLY A 173 -25.64 36.45 -5.68
C GLY A 173 -26.18 36.10 -4.29
N GLY A 174 -25.26 35.79 -3.34
CA GLY A 174 -25.59 35.44 -1.98
C GLY A 174 -25.76 33.91 -1.76
N TYR A 175 -26.48 33.54 -0.68
CA TYR A 175 -26.69 32.17 -0.25
C TYR A 175 -27.97 31.61 -0.89
N ILE A 176 -27.78 30.54 -1.70
CA ILE A 176 -28.84 29.86 -2.44
C ILE A 176 -29.01 28.46 -1.84
N LYS A 177 -30.26 28.08 -1.59
CA LYS A 177 -30.57 26.74 -1.06
C LYS A 177 -31.53 26.01 -1.99
N LEU A 178 -31.16 24.81 -2.41
CA LEU A 178 -32.04 23.97 -3.21
C LEU A 178 -33.14 23.38 -2.32
N ASN A 179 -34.37 23.35 -2.88
CA ASN A 179 -35.52 22.71 -2.25
C ASN A 179 -36.02 21.50 -3.08
N ASP A 180 -35.48 21.30 -4.28
CA ASP A 180 -35.79 20.18 -5.15
C ASP A 180 -34.60 19.92 -6.08
N ASN A 181 -34.60 18.76 -6.73
CA ASN A 181 -33.66 18.45 -7.81
C ASN A 181 -33.93 19.36 -9.02
N ILE A 182 -32.90 20.02 -9.49
CA ILE A 182 -32.98 20.90 -10.66
C ILE A 182 -32.31 20.20 -11.84
N THR A 183 -33.11 19.85 -12.87
CA THR A 183 -32.62 19.18 -14.07
C THR A 183 -32.78 20.04 -15.31
N GLY A 184 -31.99 19.75 -16.34
CA GLY A 184 -32.10 20.41 -17.65
C GLY A 184 -31.77 21.91 -17.60
N VAL A 185 -30.83 22.34 -16.74
CA VAL A 185 -30.32 23.72 -16.74
C VAL A 185 -29.68 24.00 -18.09
N ASN A 186 -30.38 24.78 -18.94
CA ASN A 186 -29.94 25.01 -20.32
C ASN A 186 -29.28 26.40 -20.51
N GLU A 187 -28.66 26.91 -19.49
CA GLU A 187 -27.96 28.18 -19.49
C GLU A 187 -26.56 28.00 -18.86
N ILE A 188 -25.64 28.91 -19.20
CA ILE A 188 -24.38 29.04 -18.51
C ILE A 188 -24.59 30.00 -17.33
N LEU A 189 -24.41 29.51 -16.10
CA LEU A 189 -24.52 30.34 -14.90
C LEU A 189 -23.18 31.05 -14.65
N LYS A 190 -23.13 32.36 -14.91
CA LYS A 190 -21.87 33.11 -14.79
C LYS A 190 -21.74 33.75 -13.40
N ILE A 191 -20.57 33.58 -12.80
CA ILE A 191 -20.21 34.27 -11.56
C ILE A 191 -19.04 35.21 -11.90
N GLU A 192 -19.35 36.48 -11.96
CA GLU A 192 -18.46 37.53 -12.42
C GLU A 192 -17.75 38.23 -11.27
N THR A 193 -16.72 39.01 -11.58
CA THR A 193 -15.95 39.79 -10.61
C THR A 193 -16.85 40.57 -9.64
N GLY A 194 -16.53 40.43 -8.35
CA GLY A 194 -17.26 41.09 -7.27
C GLY A 194 -18.52 40.36 -6.81
N LYS A 195 -18.93 39.27 -7.46
CA LYS A 195 -20.02 38.41 -7.00
C LYS A 195 -19.53 37.31 -6.07
N SER A 196 -20.29 37.03 -5.04
CA SER A 196 -20.12 35.85 -4.19
C SER A 196 -21.41 35.06 -4.18
N VAL A 197 -21.33 33.78 -4.50
CA VAL A 197 -22.44 32.85 -4.58
C VAL A 197 -22.10 31.60 -3.76
N THR A 198 -22.95 31.27 -2.80
CA THR A 198 -22.92 29.98 -2.09
C THR A 198 -24.13 29.16 -2.52
N ILE A 199 -23.96 27.96 -3.01
CA ILE A 199 -25.03 27.03 -3.39
C ILE A 199 -25.03 25.87 -2.40
N ASP A 200 -26.03 25.83 -1.54
CA ASP A 200 -26.32 24.68 -0.65
C ASP A 200 -27.23 23.70 -1.39
N LEU A 201 -26.63 22.56 -1.75
CA LEU A 201 -27.36 21.50 -2.45
C LEU A 201 -28.45 20.82 -1.60
N ASN A 202 -28.36 20.88 -0.28
CA ASN A 202 -29.41 20.45 0.65
C ASN A 202 -30.01 19.06 0.33
N ASN A 203 -29.17 18.09 -0.02
CA ASN A 203 -29.50 16.74 -0.50
C ASN A 203 -30.24 16.69 -1.86
N HIS A 204 -30.06 17.70 -2.69
CA HIS A 204 -30.61 17.76 -4.06
C HIS A 204 -29.49 17.87 -5.09
N ASN A 205 -29.82 17.64 -6.35
CA ASN A 205 -28.89 17.61 -7.46
C ASN A 205 -29.17 18.73 -8.48
N ILE A 206 -28.10 19.16 -9.18
CA ILE A 206 -28.21 20.03 -10.35
C ILE A 206 -27.75 19.28 -11.59
N GLY A 207 -28.61 19.19 -12.59
CA GLY A 207 -28.30 18.61 -13.90
C GLY A 207 -28.24 19.68 -14.97
N PHE A 208 -27.07 19.89 -15.59
CA PHE A 208 -26.88 20.78 -16.73
C PHE A 208 -27.07 20.05 -18.04
N SER A 209 -27.75 20.70 -19.01
CA SER A 209 -27.76 20.24 -20.38
C SER A 209 -26.36 20.30 -20.98
N SER A 210 -26.12 19.59 -22.08
CA SER A 210 -24.83 19.56 -22.78
C SER A 210 -24.29 20.95 -23.04
N GLN A 211 -23.01 21.16 -22.74
CA GLN A 211 -22.28 22.45 -22.88
C GLN A 211 -22.79 23.57 -21.96
N LYS A 212 -23.51 23.22 -20.91
CA LYS A 212 -23.96 24.19 -19.90
C LYS A 212 -23.26 23.87 -18.56
N ASN A 213 -22.95 24.89 -17.80
CA ASN A 213 -22.13 24.78 -16.62
C ASN A 213 -22.23 26.04 -15.73
N ILE A 214 -21.58 25.98 -14.59
CA ILE A 214 -21.25 27.17 -13.82
C ILE A 214 -19.90 27.70 -14.31
N SER A 215 -19.89 28.91 -14.84
CA SER A 215 -18.69 29.58 -15.35
C SER A 215 -18.22 30.66 -14.37
N LEU A 216 -17.12 30.36 -13.68
CA LEU A 216 -16.50 31.32 -12.74
C LEU A 216 -15.56 32.27 -13.50
N VAL A 217 -15.92 33.54 -13.55
CA VAL A 217 -15.22 34.59 -14.29
C VAL A 217 -14.89 35.74 -13.34
N GLY A 218 -14.07 35.51 -12.34
CA GLY A 218 -13.59 36.53 -11.40
C GLY A 218 -14.42 36.73 -10.11
N GLY A 219 -15.45 35.89 -9.87
CA GLY A 219 -16.23 35.90 -8.63
C GLY A 219 -15.85 34.76 -7.68
N ASN A 220 -16.62 34.63 -6.61
CA ASN A 220 -16.44 33.57 -5.62
C ASN A 220 -17.63 32.60 -5.67
N LEU A 221 -17.33 31.29 -5.78
CA LEU A 221 -18.29 30.20 -5.76
C LEU A 221 -17.94 29.23 -4.62
N GLU A 222 -18.90 29.03 -3.75
CA GLU A 222 -18.87 27.99 -2.73
C GLU A 222 -20.01 27.00 -2.98
N LEU A 223 -19.71 25.74 -3.08
CA LEU A 223 -20.66 24.64 -3.21
C LEU A 223 -20.67 23.87 -1.89
N THR A 224 -21.82 23.76 -1.26
CA THR A 224 -21.95 23.18 0.08
C THR A 224 -23.20 22.27 0.19
N GLY A 225 -23.40 21.66 1.36
CA GLY A 225 -24.44 20.66 1.55
C GLY A 225 -24.05 19.30 0.92
N THR A 226 -25.05 18.45 0.71
CA THR A 226 -24.87 17.13 0.09
C THR A 226 -25.61 17.06 -1.24
N GLY A 227 -25.01 16.55 -2.30
CA GLY A 227 -25.63 16.39 -3.60
C GLY A 227 -24.64 16.34 -4.74
N GLU A 228 -25.17 16.17 -5.97
CA GLU A 228 -24.37 16.09 -7.18
C GLU A 228 -24.70 17.24 -8.14
N ILE A 229 -23.67 17.82 -8.72
CA ILE A 229 -23.78 18.73 -9.86
C ILE A 229 -23.16 18.03 -11.05
N LYS A 230 -23.96 17.80 -12.11
CA LYS A 230 -23.51 17.08 -13.30
C LYS A 230 -23.93 17.72 -14.60
N GLU A 231 -23.17 17.47 -15.67
CA GLU A 231 -23.53 17.71 -17.04
C GLU A 231 -24.14 16.43 -17.65
N GLU A 232 -25.36 16.48 -18.21
CA GLU A 232 -26.07 15.32 -18.74
C GLU A 232 -25.39 14.65 -19.92
N ASN A 233 -24.72 15.44 -20.76
CA ASN A 233 -23.87 14.96 -21.84
C ASN A 233 -22.50 15.62 -21.67
N PRO A 234 -21.56 14.95 -21.00
CA PRO A 234 -20.29 15.56 -20.64
C PRO A 234 -19.53 16.07 -21.86
N TRP A 235 -19.14 17.34 -21.83
CA TRP A 235 -18.34 17.98 -22.89
C TRP A 235 -17.09 18.61 -22.31
N PHE A 236 -17.25 19.46 -21.30
CA PHE A 236 -16.14 19.98 -20.49
C PHE A 236 -16.30 19.65 -19.03
N GLY A 237 -17.41 20.01 -18.43
CA GLY A 237 -17.71 19.72 -17.04
C GLY A 237 -18.65 20.76 -16.39
N PRO A 238 -19.18 20.43 -15.19
CA PRO A 238 -20.18 21.25 -14.51
C PRO A 238 -19.63 22.58 -13.99
N VAL A 239 -18.32 22.69 -13.77
CA VAL A 239 -17.68 23.93 -13.31
C VAL A 239 -16.47 24.26 -14.18
N ILE A 240 -16.48 25.45 -14.76
CA ILE A 240 -15.38 26.01 -15.56
C ILE A 240 -14.86 27.28 -14.90
N VAL A 241 -13.58 27.29 -14.58
CA VAL A 241 -12.89 28.48 -14.08
C VAL A 241 -12.17 29.16 -15.23
N LYS A 242 -12.51 30.41 -15.51
CA LYS A 242 -12.00 31.17 -16.64
C LYS A 242 -11.15 32.34 -16.20
N PRO A 243 -10.18 32.75 -17.05
CA PRO A 243 -9.50 34.03 -16.84
C PRO A 243 -10.49 35.18 -16.81
N PHE A 244 -10.20 36.18 -16.02
CA PHE A 244 -11.02 37.39 -15.89
C PHE A 244 -10.17 38.65 -15.95
N ASP A 245 -10.82 39.74 -16.43
CA ASP A 245 -10.23 41.06 -16.48
C ASP A 245 -10.63 41.84 -15.22
N GLY A 246 -9.66 42.27 -14.43
CA GLY A 246 -9.92 43.04 -13.21
C GLY A 246 -8.92 42.71 -12.10
N GLU A 247 -9.14 43.36 -10.98
CA GLU A 247 -8.41 43.16 -9.74
C GLU A 247 -9.23 42.26 -8.80
N GLY A 248 -8.54 41.55 -7.91
CA GLY A 248 -9.19 40.74 -6.89
C GLY A 248 -8.96 39.23 -7.03
N THR A 249 -9.83 38.46 -6.40
CA THR A 249 -9.70 36.99 -6.30
C THR A 249 -10.93 36.30 -6.89
N ALA A 250 -10.71 35.35 -7.79
CA ALA A 250 -11.69 34.31 -8.09
C ALA A 250 -11.45 33.12 -7.17
N SER A 251 -12.49 32.61 -6.52
CA SER A 251 -12.37 31.43 -5.68
C SER A 251 -13.47 30.40 -5.95
N LEU A 252 -13.07 29.14 -5.97
CA LEU A 252 -13.96 27.98 -5.99
C LEU A 252 -13.70 27.15 -4.73
N THR A 253 -14.75 26.89 -3.96
CA THR A 253 -14.71 25.89 -2.88
C THR A 253 -15.73 24.81 -3.16
N VAL A 254 -15.30 23.55 -3.22
CA VAL A 254 -16.18 22.38 -3.32
C VAL A 254 -16.21 21.68 -1.97
N GLY A 255 -17.34 21.77 -1.27
CA GLY A 255 -17.52 21.19 0.06
C GLY A 255 -17.54 19.67 0.07
N GLN A 256 -17.24 19.08 1.21
CA GLN A 256 -17.03 17.60 1.37
C GLN A 256 -18.24 16.76 0.91
N GLY A 257 -19.49 17.22 1.11
CA GLY A 257 -20.71 16.51 0.67
C GLY A 257 -21.04 16.66 -0.81
N VAL A 258 -20.29 17.48 -1.55
CA VAL A 258 -20.57 17.81 -2.94
C VAL A 258 -19.85 16.89 -3.90
N THR A 259 -20.58 16.37 -4.90
CA THR A 259 -20.01 15.62 -6.02
C THR A 259 -20.13 16.44 -7.30
N LEU A 260 -19.04 16.59 -8.05
CA LEU A 260 -19.05 17.17 -9.39
C LEU A 260 -18.80 16.06 -10.42
N THR A 261 -19.69 15.94 -11.43
CA THR A 261 -19.57 14.88 -12.45
C THR A 261 -19.60 15.50 -13.86
N GLY A 262 -18.58 15.23 -14.66
CA GLY A 262 -18.46 15.72 -16.04
C GLY A 262 -17.34 15.01 -16.80
N TRP A 263 -17.05 15.48 -18.03
CA TRP A 263 -15.86 15.02 -18.75
C TRP A 263 -14.58 15.42 -17.98
N SER A 264 -14.47 16.67 -17.58
CA SER A 264 -13.59 17.07 -16.49
C SER A 264 -14.45 17.71 -15.41
N SER A 265 -14.37 17.22 -14.16
CA SER A 265 -15.26 17.72 -13.10
C SER A 265 -15.02 19.19 -12.81
N VAL A 266 -13.76 19.63 -12.84
CA VAL A 266 -13.36 21.04 -12.80
C VAL A 266 -12.41 21.31 -13.95
N PHE A 267 -12.82 22.19 -14.87
CA PHE A 267 -11.98 22.63 -15.97
C PHE A 267 -11.45 24.04 -15.69
N VAL A 268 -10.13 24.24 -15.77
CA VAL A 268 -9.45 25.48 -15.47
C VAL A 268 -8.70 25.99 -16.70
N GLU A 269 -9.09 27.15 -17.20
CA GLU A 269 -8.34 27.87 -18.22
C GLU A 269 -7.25 28.71 -17.54
N ALA A 270 -6.00 28.24 -17.62
CA ALA A 270 -4.89 28.94 -16.96
C ALA A 270 -4.25 30.05 -17.80
N ASN A 271 -4.82 30.37 -18.95
CA ASN A 271 -4.32 31.45 -19.80
C ASN A 271 -4.72 32.83 -19.22
N GLN A 272 -3.81 33.41 -18.47
CA GLN A 272 -4.06 34.69 -17.78
C GLN A 272 -3.22 35.80 -18.37
N GLN A 273 -3.88 36.81 -18.86
CA GLN A 273 -3.24 38.00 -19.43
C GLN A 273 -3.16 39.17 -18.43
N ASN A 274 -3.92 39.11 -17.36
CA ASN A 274 -4.05 40.23 -16.43
C ASN A 274 -3.27 40.04 -15.12
N LYS A 275 -2.65 41.10 -14.60
CA LYS A 275 -1.59 41.02 -13.60
C LYS A 275 -2.06 41.25 -12.16
N ASN A 276 -3.33 41.63 -11.92
CA ASN A 276 -3.78 42.07 -10.61
C ASN A 276 -4.88 41.19 -9.98
N HIS A 277 -4.94 39.90 -10.38
CA HIS A 277 -5.92 38.97 -9.85
C HIS A 277 -5.27 37.66 -9.40
N SER A 278 -5.91 36.92 -8.52
CA SER A 278 -5.56 35.57 -8.12
C SER A 278 -6.74 34.60 -8.29
N THR A 279 -6.43 33.36 -8.57
CA THR A 279 -7.44 32.28 -8.65
C THR A 279 -7.10 31.19 -7.65
N ASN A 280 -8.03 30.90 -6.73
CA ASN A 280 -7.87 29.89 -5.70
C ASN A 280 -8.97 28.84 -5.81
N ILE A 281 -8.61 27.58 -5.88
CA ILE A 281 -9.54 26.45 -5.99
C ILE A 281 -9.26 25.49 -4.84
N THR A 282 -10.26 25.22 -4.02
CA THR A 282 -10.16 24.31 -2.89
C THR A 282 -11.22 23.22 -3.02
N ILE A 283 -10.78 21.96 -3.05
CA ILE A 283 -11.65 20.80 -3.20
C ILE A 283 -11.59 19.97 -1.91
N HIS A 284 -12.75 19.83 -1.28
CA HIS A 284 -12.98 18.93 -0.14
C HIS A 284 -13.90 17.77 -0.51
N GLY A 285 -14.64 17.90 -1.61
CA GLY A 285 -15.65 16.97 -2.08
C GLY A 285 -15.13 15.93 -3.09
N THR A 286 -16.08 15.31 -3.78
CA THR A 286 -15.79 14.26 -4.76
C THR A 286 -15.85 14.82 -6.18
N LEU A 287 -14.84 14.50 -6.99
CA LEU A 287 -14.81 14.80 -8.41
C LEU A 287 -14.90 13.50 -9.20
N LYS A 288 -15.87 13.39 -10.11
CA LYS A 288 -16.05 12.23 -10.99
C LYS A 288 -15.85 12.64 -12.43
N SER A 289 -14.82 12.14 -13.08
CA SER A 289 -14.65 12.30 -14.54
C SER A 289 -15.17 11.07 -15.24
N VAL A 290 -16.00 11.29 -16.27
CA VAL A 290 -16.60 10.25 -17.10
C VAL A 290 -16.32 10.53 -18.57
N ALA A 291 -16.23 9.48 -19.38
CA ALA A 291 -16.04 9.63 -20.82
C ALA A 291 -17.21 10.37 -21.47
N ASP A 292 -16.93 11.14 -22.51
CA ASP A 292 -17.95 11.75 -23.35
C ASP A 292 -18.68 10.70 -24.23
N SER A 293 -19.69 11.15 -24.97
CA SER A 293 -20.46 10.25 -25.87
C SER A 293 -19.62 9.63 -27.01
N SER A 294 -18.41 10.11 -27.27
CA SER A 294 -17.44 9.55 -28.22
C SER A 294 -16.47 8.57 -27.58
N GLY A 295 -16.51 8.42 -26.26
CA GLY A 295 -15.60 7.61 -25.48
C GLY A 295 -14.27 8.33 -25.17
N ASP A 296 -14.20 9.64 -25.39
CA ASP A 296 -13.05 10.43 -24.99
C ASP A 296 -13.06 10.71 -23.50
N LYS A 297 -11.93 10.48 -22.82
CA LYS A 297 -11.81 10.54 -21.36
C LYS A 297 -11.17 11.85 -20.92
N GLY A 298 -11.76 12.49 -19.93
CA GLY A 298 -11.27 13.74 -19.35
C GLY A 298 -10.43 13.53 -18.10
N SER A 299 -10.58 14.43 -17.14
CA SER A 299 -9.84 14.38 -15.88
C SER A 299 -10.70 14.91 -14.72
N GLY A 300 -10.38 14.49 -13.51
CA GLY A 300 -11.01 15.07 -12.33
C GLY A 300 -10.81 16.58 -12.28
N VAL A 301 -9.55 17.01 -12.38
CA VAL A 301 -9.20 18.43 -12.61
C VAL A 301 -8.34 18.55 -13.87
N TYR A 302 -8.77 19.39 -14.78
CA TYR A 302 -8.04 19.68 -16.01
C TYR A 302 -7.61 21.15 -16.01
N VAL A 303 -6.30 21.41 -16.01
CA VAL A 303 -5.77 22.77 -16.19
C VAL A 303 -5.20 22.91 -17.59
N ASN A 304 -5.84 23.76 -18.39
CA ASN A 304 -5.47 23.99 -19.78
C ASN A 304 -5.07 25.45 -20.00
N GLY A 305 -4.21 25.68 -20.96
CA GLY A 305 -3.86 27.01 -21.40
C GLY A 305 -2.40 27.20 -21.72
N THR A 306 -2.11 28.24 -22.47
CA THR A 306 -0.75 28.72 -22.77
C THR A 306 -0.52 29.97 -21.97
N GLN A 307 0.31 29.94 -20.96
CA GLN A 307 0.57 31.08 -20.11
C GLN A 307 1.71 31.90 -20.64
N THR A 308 1.52 33.22 -20.58
CA THR A 308 2.56 34.20 -20.82
C THR A 308 3.10 34.81 -19.51
N ASN A 309 2.37 34.66 -18.40
CA ASN A 309 2.76 35.14 -17.09
C ASN A 309 2.50 34.07 -16.02
N ILE A 310 3.56 33.43 -15.52
CA ILE A 310 3.49 32.36 -14.51
C ILE A 310 3.30 32.88 -13.08
N ASP A 311 3.54 34.18 -12.85
CA ASP A 311 3.35 34.82 -11.53
C ASP A 311 1.87 34.96 -11.14
N GLN A 312 0.96 34.72 -12.08
CA GLN A 312 -0.49 34.87 -11.93
C GLN A 312 -1.22 33.52 -12.14
N CYS A 313 -0.55 32.41 -11.88
CA CYS A 313 -1.12 31.09 -12.04
C CYS A 313 -2.17 30.76 -10.95
N PRO A 314 -3.14 29.86 -11.23
CA PRO A 314 -4.06 29.38 -10.22
C PRO A 314 -3.34 28.60 -9.12
N THR A 315 -3.88 28.69 -7.90
CA THR A 315 -3.53 27.77 -6.81
C THR A 315 -4.68 26.79 -6.59
N ILE A 316 -4.37 25.49 -6.63
CA ILE A 316 -5.36 24.42 -6.52
C ILE A 316 -4.96 23.51 -5.36
N THR A 317 -5.88 23.40 -4.40
CA THR A 317 -5.68 22.60 -3.19
C THR A 317 -6.70 21.47 -3.15
N LEU A 318 -6.22 20.24 -3.08
CA LEU A 318 -7.01 19.05 -2.80
C LEU A 318 -6.73 18.65 -1.34
N SER A 319 -7.73 18.87 -0.48
CA SER A 319 -7.61 18.52 0.93
C SER A 319 -7.59 17.00 1.14
N SER A 320 -7.25 16.56 2.34
CA SER A 320 -7.25 15.14 2.72
C SER A 320 -8.65 14.48 2.65
N THR A 321 -9.73 15.26 2.57
CA THR A 321 -11.09 14.74 2.41
C THR A 321 -11.53 14.67 0.96
N SER A 322 -10.77 15.23 0.01
CA SER A 322 -11.12 15.21 -1.40
C SER A 322 -10.90 13.81 -2.00
N ASN A 323 -11.76 13.45 -2.94
CA ASN A 323 -11.68 12.19 -3.65
C ASN A 323 -11.91 12.38 -5.15
N ILE A 324 -10.95 11.99 -5.98
CA ILE A 324 -11.09 12.02 -7.43
C ILE A 324 -11.26 10.59 -7.97
N ILE A 325 -12.30 10.39 -8.76
CA ILE A 325 -12.57 9.14 -9.47
C ILE A 325 -12.67 9.47 -10.95
N SER A 326 -11.69 9.09 -11.75
CA SER A 326 -11.61 9.46 -13.15
C SER A 326 -11.50 8.22 -14.06
N GLU A 327 -12.24 8.25 -15.17
CA GLU A 327 -12.03 7.29 -16.25
C GLU A 327 -10.80 7.59 -17.11
N GLY A 328 -10.31 8.84 -17.07
CA GLY A 328 -9.04 9.28 -17.65
C GLY A 328 -8.03 9.61 -16.56
N ASN A 329 -7.38 10.76 -16.65
CA ASN A 329 -6.42 11.18 -15.64
C ASN A 329 -7.13 11.65 -14.36
N GLY A 330 -6.61 11.33 -13.18
CA GLY A 330 -7.10 11.96 -11.95
C GLY A 330 -6.88 13.48 -12.04
N ILE A 331 -5.66 13.91 -12.30
CA ILE A 331 -5.30 15.31 -12.60
C ILE A 331 -4.54 15.37 -13.93
N TYR A 332 -4.91 16.33 -14.79
CA TYR A 332 -4.14 16.71 -15.96
C TYR A 332 -3.74 18.18 -15.87
N ALA A 333 -2.50 18.43 -15.49
CA ALA A 333 -1.93 19.76 -15.27
C ALA A 333 -1.06 20.19 -16.47
N ALA A 334 -1.70 20.52 -17.60
CA ALA A 334 -1.01 21.00 -18.81
C ALA A 334 -0.65 22.49 -18.75
N GLY A 335 -1.48 23.29 -18.09
CA GLY A 335 -1.22 24.71 -17.80
C GLY A 335 -0.48 24.88 -16.49
N TYR A 336 0.26 25.98 -16.37
CA TYR A 336 1.02 26.29 -15.14
C TYR A 336 0.07 26.63 -13.99
N ALA A 337 0.17 25.89 -12.91
CA ALA A 337 -0.58 26.09 -11.67
C ALA A 337 0.28 25.68 -10.47
N ASN A 338 -0.10 26.17 -9.29
CA ASN A 338 0.44 25.69 -8.02
C ASN A 338 -0.55 24.70 -7.41
N TRP A 339 -0.08 23.52 -7.04
CA TRP A 339 -0.88 22.42 -6.53
C TRP A 339 -0.47 22.02 -5.13
N ASN A 340 -1.44 21.87 -4.23
CA ASN A 340 -1.26 21.27 -2.91
C ASN A 340 -2.14 20.02 -2.85
N LEU A 341 -1.55 18.83 -2.85
CA LEU A 341 -2.27 17.56 -2.94
C LEU A 341 -2.13 16.75 -1.65
N ALA A 342 -3.27 16.48 -1.00
CA ALA A 342 -3.36 15.61 0.17
C ALA A 342 -4.54 14.61 0.06
N GLY A 343 -5.35 14.70 -0.98
CA GLY A 343 -6.55 13.87 -1.19
C GLY A 343 -6.30 12.60 -1.96
N ASP A 344 -7.31 11.72 -1.98
CA ASP A 344 -7.27 10.48 -2.73
C ASP A 344 -7.65 10.71 -4.20
N MET A 345 -7.02 9.95 -5.11
CA MET A 345 -7.37 10.01 -6.52
C MET A 345 -7.09 8.70 -7.26
N THR A 346 -7.96 8.41 -8.24
CA THR A 346 -7.87 7.24 -9.10
C THR A 346 -8.13 7.65 -10.55
N GLY A 347 -7.32 7.17 -11.49
CA GLY A 347 -7.47 7.40 -12.93
C GLY A 347 -6.63 6.43 -13.76
N GLU A 348 -6.73 6.46 -15.12
CA GLU A 348 -5.78 5.72 -15.98
C GLU A 348 -4.33 6.12 -15.67
N THR A 349 -4.13 7.41 -15.38
CA THR A 349 -2.94 8.00 -14.75
C THR A 349 -3.43 8.79 -13.55
N GLY A 350 -2.79 8.61 -12.39
CA GLY A 350 -3.20 9.33 -11.20
C GLY A 350 -3.06 10.83 -11.41
N VAL A 351 -1.85 11.30 -11.63
CA VAL A 351 -1.50 12.70 -11.94
C VAL A 351 -0.58 12.76 -13.15
N GLU A 352 -0.88 13.62 -14.11
CA GLU A 352 0.10 14.04 -15.13
C GLU A 352 0.34 15.53 -15.02
N ILE A 353 1.57 15.93 -14.63
CA ILE A 353 2.01 17.32 -14.59
C ILE A 353 2.92 17.63 -15.76
N ARG A 354 2.57 18.70 -16.51
CA ARG A 354 3.29 19.17 -17.70
C ARG A 354 3.81 20.59 -17.59
N ALA A 355 3.34 21.33 -16.60
CA ALA A 355 3.84 22.64 -16.21
C ALA A 355 3.36 22.98 -14.79
N GLY A 356 4.14 23.73 -14.02
CA GLY A 356 3.72 24.24 -12.71
C GLY A 356 4.48 23.65 -11.52
N LYS A 357 3.99 23.97 -10.35
CA LYS A 357 4.51 23.50 -9.07
C LYS A 357 3.51 22.57 -8.42
N MET A 358 3.98 21.46 -7.84
CA MET A 358 3.10 20.48 -7.21
C MET A 358 3.74 19.92 -5.94
N ASP A 359 3.05 20.11 -4.83
CA ASP A 359 3.41 19.56 -3.54
C ASP A 359 2.44 18.42 -3.19
N ILE A 360 2.94 17.19 -3.10
CA ILE A 360 2.21 16.00 -2.70
C ILE A 360 2.61 15.68 -1.26
N THR A 361 1.67 15.90 -0.33
CA THR A 361 1.92 15.75 1.10
C THR A 361 1.19 14.56 1.73
N GLY A 362 0.19 13.99 1.03
CA GLY A 362 -0.62 12.89 1.54
C GLY A 362 -1.55 12.30 0.50
N GLY A 363 -2.53 11.51 0.95
CA GLY A 363 -3.50 10.82 0.11
C GLY A 363 -2.98 9.59 -0.60
N THR A 364 -3.87 8.94 -1.35
CA THR A 364 -3.55 7.76 -2.17
C THR A 364 -3.79 8.10 -3.63
N ILE A 365 -2.74 8.07 -4.45
CA ILE A 365 -2.78 8.33 -5.89
C ILE A 365 -2.65 7.01 -6.62
N VAL A 366 -3.66 6.62 -7.41
CA VAL A 366 -3.71 5.33 -8.08
C VAL A 366 -3.88 5.48 -9.59
N ALA A 367 -2.96 4.90 -10.35
CA ALA A 367 -3.18 4.61 -11.77
C ALA A 367 -3.77 3.20 -11.92
N THR A 368 -4.78 3.07 -12.78
CA THR A 368 -5.57 1.82 -12.92
C THR A 368 -5.04 0.89 -14.01
N GLU A 369 -4.22 1.37 -14.92
CA GLU A 369 -3.70 0.58 -16.04
C GLU A 369 -2.53 -0.33 -15.62
N ASP A 370 -2.47 -1.52 -16.20
CA ASP A 370 -1.49 -2.56 -15.86
C ASP A 370 -0.08 -2.32 -16.46
N SER A 371 0.06 -1.37 -17.36
CA SER A 371 1.33 -1.03 -18.02
C SER A 371 1.50 0.47 -18.18
N THR A 372 2.73 0.94 -18.02
CA THR A 372 3.07 2.35 -18.30
C THR A 372 3.42 2.52 -19.78
N THR A 373 2.72 3.44 -20.44
CA THR A 373 3.03 3.85 -21.81
C THR A 373 3.23 5.35 -21.89
N VAL A 374 4.21 5.78 -22.67
CA VAL A 374 4.48 7.20 -22.95
C VAL A 374 4.34 7.42 -24.45
N GLY A 375 3.32 8.15 -24.84
CA GLY A 375 3.04 8.49 -26.23
C GLY A 375 3.65 9.83 -26.63
N PRO A 376 4.15 9.98 -27.87
CA PRO A 376 4.50 11.28 -28.40
C PRO A 376 3.24 12.08 -28.59
N ASN A 377 3.19 13.28 -28.04
CA ASN A 377 2.06 14.14 -28.30
C ASN A 377 2.43 15.62 -28.25
N GLY A 378 1.62 16.43 -28.97
CA GLY A 378 1.72 17.88 -28.96
C GLY A 378 1.04 18.50 -27.74
N ASN A 379 -0.22 18.20 -27.45
CA ASN A 379 -1.08 18.98 -26.56
C ASN A 379 -2.00 18.17 -25.64
N GLY A 380 -1.91 16.86 -25.60
CA GLY A 380 -2.76 16.03 -24.74
C GLY A 380 -1.98 15.29 -23.64
N SER A 381 -2.64 14.40 -22.93
CA SER A 381 -1.98 13.45 -22.02
C SER A 381 -0.98 12.58 -22.80
N THR A 382 0.20 12.39 -22.23
CA THR A 382 1.26 11.60 -22.85
C THR A 382 1.47 10.27 -22.16
N THR A 383 1.12 10.17 -20.89
CA THR A 383 1.47 9.03 -20.04
C THR A 383 0.21 8.36 -19.55
N ILE A 384 0.18 7.02 -19.66
CA ILE A 384 -0.87 6.17 -19.14
C ILE A 384 -0.22 5.16 -18.20
N GLY A 385 -0.88 4.84 -17.08
CA GLY A 385 -0.45 3.81 -16.13
C GLY A 385 0.59 4.25 -15.10
N ALA A 386 0.92 5.55 -15.04
CA ALA A 386 1.78 6.08 -13.98
C ALA A 386 0.95 6.64 -12.81
N GLY A 387 1.38 6.37 -11.58
CA GLY A 387 0.79 7.02 -10.40
C GLY A 387 0.97 8.53 -10.51
N VAL A 388 2.21 8.99 -10.64
CA VAL A 388 2.58 10.38 -10.96
C VAL A 388 3.44 10.40 -12.21
N ALA A 389 2.99 11.07 -13.24
CA ALA A 389 3.69 11.30 -14.50
C ALA A 389 4.19 12.75 -14.58
N ILE A 390 5.47 12.92 -14.87
CA ILE A 390 6.13 14.22 -15.02
C ILE A 390 6.68 14.32 -16.43
N ALA A 391 6.05 15.14 -17.28
CA ALA A 391 6.39 15.22 -18.68
C ALA A 391 6.24 16.67 -19.19
N GLN A 392 7.35 17.39 -19.38
CA GLN A 392 7.30 18.80 -19.76
C GLN A 392 6.56 19.03 -21.08
N HIS A 393 5.64 19.98 -21.10
CA HIS A 393 4.89 20.38 -22.28
C HIS A 393 5.80 21.11 -23.33
N ASN A 394 5.33 21.21 -24.59
CA ASN A 394 6.01 21.95 -25.64
C ASN A 394 6.15 23.46 -25.34
N THR A 395 5.43 24.01 -24.38
CA THR A 395 5.61 25.37 -23.86
C THR A 395 6.94 25.56 -23.12
N LYS A 396 7.59 24.47 -22.72
CA LYS A 396 8.89 24.48 -22.00
C LYS A 396 8.86 25.27 -20.69
N LEU A 397 7.67 25.38 -20.08
CA LEU A 397 7.52 26.00 -18.76
C LEU A 397 8.15 25.10 -17.67
N PRO A 398 8.60 25.68 -16.56
CA PRO A 398 9.15 24.92 -15.45
C PRO A 398 8.17 23.92 -14.86
N ILE A 399 8.71 22.82 -14.35
CA ILE A 399 8.00 21.88 -13.47
C ILE A 399 8.80 21.77 -12.18
N GLU A 400 8.12 21.87 -11.05
CA GLU A 400 8.69 21.61 -9.73
C GLU A 400 7.72 20.66 -9.00
N VAL A 401 8.20 19.46 -8.65
CA VAL A 401 7.39 18.46 -7.94
C VAL A 401 8.08 18.08 -6.65
N THR A 402 7.41 18.32 -5.53
CA THR A 402 7.84 17.86 -4.21
C THR A 402 6.90 16.77 -3.72
N ILE A 403 7.45 15.64 -3.28
CA ILE A 403 6.70 14.52 -2.68
C ILE A 403 7.27 14.27 -1.29
N SER A 404 6.49 14.60 -0.27
CA SER A 404 6.87 14.41 1.13
C SER A 404 6.05 13.34 1.85
N GLY A 405 4.94 12.88 1.25
CA GLY A 405 4.05 11.89 1.84
C GLY A 405 3.10 11.27 0.83
N GLY A 406 2.13 10.51 1.33
CA GLY A 406 1.13 9.81 0.54
C GLY A 406 1.59 8.46 -0.01
N THR A 407 0.64 7.74 -0.63
CA THR A 407 0.90 6.46 -1.31
C THR A 407 0.63 6.61 -2.80
N ILE A 408 1.62 6.34 -3.62
CA ILE A 408 1.56 6.50 -5.08
C ILE A 408 1.66 5.12 -5.71
N LYS A 409 0.62 4.72 -6.46
CA LYS A 409 0.48 3.40 -7.08
C LYS A 409 0.26 3.53 -8.58
N GLY A 410 0.89 2.67 -9.36
CA GLY A 410 0.69 2.57 -10.79
C GLY A 410 1.53 1.46 -11.40
N ALA A 411 1.36 1.15 -12.68
CA ALA A 411 2.27 0.23 -13.34
C ALA A 411 3.74 0.67 -13.15
N THR A 412 3.97 1.98 -13.16
CA THR A 412 5.13 2.68 -12.58
C THR A 412 4.60 3.74 -11.61
N ALA A 413 5.05 3.76 -10.35
CA ALA A 413 4.52 4.71 -9.40
C ALA A 413 4.91 6.16 -9.72
N LEU A 414 6.18 6.44 -9.97
CA LEU A 414 6.69 7.75 -10.39
C LEU A 414 7.44 7.65 -11.72
N LYS A 415 6.92 8.31 -12.77
CA LYS A 415 7.52 8.31 -14.10
C LYS A 415 7.84 9.73 -14.56
N GLN A 416 9.14 10.04 -14.80
CA GLN A 416 9.54 11.24 -15.51
C GLN A 416 9.98 10.89 -16.93
N SER A 417 9.52 11.65 -17.92
CA SER A 417 9.83 11.43 -19.34
C SER A 417 9.93 12.74 -20.11
N ASN A 418 10.53 12.68 -21.32
CA ASN A 418 10.65 13.81 -22.23
C ASN A 418 10.02 13.53 -23.61
N PRO A 419 8.69 13.27 -23.69
CA PRO A 419 8.02 12.87 -24.94
C PRO A 419 8.00 13.96 -26.01
N GLN A 420 8.32 15.21 -25.65
CA GLN A 420 8.40 16.33 -26.59
C GLN A 420 9.78 16.48 -27.22
N ASN A 421 10.77 15.70 -26.81
CA ASN A 421 12.19 15.89 -27.19
C ASN A 421 12.67 17.32 -26.95
N ASN A 422 12.25 17.91 -25.81
CA ASN A 422 12.72 19.22 -25.39
C ASN A 422 14.25 19.18 -25.20
N ASP A 423 14.92 20.28 -25.51
CA ASP A 423 16.37 20.42 -25.35
C ASP A 423 16.80 20.42 -23.87
N ASP A 424 18.07 20.12 -23.61
CA ASP A 424 18.64 20.02 -22.27
C ASP A 424 18.40 21.27 -21.41
N THR A 425 18.42 22.46 -21.99
CA THR A 425 18.16 23.73 -21.26
C THR A 425 16.72 23.82 -20.80
N SER A 426 15.80 23.27 -21.55
CA SER A 426 14.38 23.22 -21.19
C SER A 426 14.13 22.14 -20.14
N VAL A 427 14.73 20.97 -20.31
CA VAL A 427 14.62 19.85 -19.36
C VAL A 427 15.26 20.19 -18.02
N ALA A 428 16.32 21.00 -18.00
CA ALA A 428 16.94 21.48 -16.78
C ALA A 428 16.01 22.32 -15.86
N LYS A 429 14.81 22.70 -16.36
CA LYS A 429 13.76 23.37 -15.58
C LYS A 429 12.76 22.37 -14.94
N VAL A 430 13.02 21.07 -15.08
CA VAL A 430 12.22 20.03 -14.41
C VAL A 430 12.93 19.64 -13.13
N GLU A 431 12.36 20.02 -12.01
CA GLU A 431 12.90 19.75 -10.68
C GLU A 431 11.98 18.78 -9.96
N ILE A 432 12.57 17.74 -9.34
CA ILE A 432 11.86 16.73 -8.55
C ILE A 432 12.57 16.61 -7.22
N SER A 433 11.82 16.52 -6.13
CA SER A 433 12.33 16.24 -4.78
C SER A 433 11.41 15.26 -4.07
N VAL A 434 11.90 14.08 -3.76
CA VAL A 434 11.18 13.05 -3.01
C VAL A 434 11.83 12.91 -1.64
N THR A 435 11.13 13.35 -0.60
CA THR A 435 11.61 13.29 0.79
C THR A 435 10.86 12.27 1.64
N GLY A 436 9.76 11.74 1.14
CA GLY A 436 8.91 10.75 1.81
C GLY A 436 7.90 10.12 0.86
N GLY A 437 6.92 9.42 1.42
CA GLY A 437 5.88 8.72 0.68
C GLY A 437 6.20 7.26 0.37
N THR A 438 5.19 6.54 -0.11
CA THR A 438 5.27 5.12 -0.49
C THR A 438 5.01 5.00 -1.99
N PHE A 439 5.90 4.32 -2.72
CA PHE A 439 5.86 4.16 -4.17
C PHE A 439 5.70 2.69 -4.54
N GLU A 440 4.53 2.32 -5.06
CA GLU A 440 4.18 0.95 -5.36
C GLU A 440 3.97 0.74 -6.86
N ALA A 441 4.88 -0.01 -7.50
CA ALA A 441 4.65 -0.52 -8.85
C ALA A 441 3.64 -1.66 -8.80
N THR A 442 2.55 -1.56 -9.55
CA THR A 442 1.49 -2.59 -9.62
C THR A 442 1.78 -3.65 -10.69
N SER A 443 2.61 -3.35 -11.67
CA SER A 443 3.06 -4.30 -12.68
C SER A 443 4.09 -5.26 -12.09
N ALA A 444 3.99 -6.55 -12.41
CA ALA A 444 4.87 -7.60 -11.88
C ALA A 444 6.38 -7.37 -12.14
N ASN A 445 6.73 -6.60 -13.16
CA ASN A 445 8.10 -6.20 -13.49
C ASN A 445 8.24 -4.67 -13.56
N GLY A 446 7.32 -3.93 -12.95
CA GLY A 446 7.34 -2.48 -12.93
C GLY A 446 8.36 -1.94 -11.94
N ASN A 447 8.96 -0.81 -12.29
CA ASN A 447 9.81 -0.06 -11.38
C ASN A 447 8.97 0.94 -10.58
N ALA A 448 9.25 1.07 -9.28
CA ALA A 448 8.61 2.08 -8.46
C ALA A 448 8.91 3.50 -8.98
N VAL A 449 10.13 3.73 -9.44
CA VAL A 449 10.60 5.02 -9.95
C VAL A 449 11.33 4.83 -11.27
N GLU A 450 10.97 5.66 -12.25
CA GLU A 450 11.68 5.77 -13.53
C GLU A 450 11.85 7.25 -13.91
N SER A 451 13.05 7.63 -14.33
CA SER A 451 13.33 8.99 -14.80
C SER A 451 14.31 8.97 -15.98
N GLU A 452 13.97 9.66 -17.05
CA GLU A 452 14.83 9.74 -18.25
C GLU A 452 15.91 10.82 -18.11
N ASN A 453 15.61 11.93 -17.45
CA ASN A 453 16.47 13.11 -17.52
C ASN A 453 16.83 13.69 -16.13
N VAL A 454 16.00 13.49 -15.11
CA VAL A 454 16.23 14.05 -13.78
C VAL A 454 16.96 13.03 -12.90
N LYS A 455 17.99 13.50 -12.19
CA LYS A 455 18.86 12.68 -11.34
C LYS A 455 18.92 13.27 -9.92
N ASN A 456 19.39 12.47 -8.96
CA ASN A 456 19.70 12.90 -7.58
C ASN A 456 18.48 13.52 -6.85
N PHE A 457 17.28 13.04 -7.07
CA PHE A 457 16.04 13.64 -6.54
C PHE A 457 15.39 12.83 -5.41
N ILE A 458 15.79 11.58 -5.20
CA ILE A 458 15.27 10.74 -4.11
C ILE A 458 16.11 11.00 -2.84
N LYS A 459 15.47 11.54 -1.81
CA LYS A 459 16.06 11.83 -0.50
C LYS A 459 15.45 11.01 0.62
N GLY A 460 14.33 10.33 0.35
CA GLY A 460 13.60 9.49 1.30
C GLY A 460 12.44 8.77 0.64
N GLY A 461 11.65 8.06 1.43
CA GLY A 461 10.50 7.26 0.96
C GLY A 461 10.73 5.76 0.97
N SER A 462 9.66 5.01 0.68
CA SER A 462 9.63 3.54 0.59
C SER A 462 9.18 3.11 -0.79
N PHE A 463 9.80 2.08 -1.36
CA PHE A 463 9.65 1.70 -2.75
C PHE A 463 9.39 0.20 -2.89
N SER A 464 8.52 -0.20 -3.84
CA SER A 464 8.24 -1.60 -4.14
C SER A 464 9.38 -2.31 -4.89
N SER A 465 10.26 -1.57 -5.54
CA SER A 465 11.44 -2.07 -6.24
C SER A 465 12.68 -1.22 -5.90
N PRO A 466 13.89 -1.74 -6.10
CA PRO A 466 15.09 -0.93 -5.99
C PRO A 466 15.02 0.31 -6.87
N VAL A 467 15.54 1.44 -6.37
CA VAL A 467 15.69 2.68 -7.15
C VAL A 467 17.08 2.74 -7.77
N ASP A 468 17.15 3.12 -9.02
CA ASP A 468 18.43 3.29 -9.71
C ASP A 468 19.32 4.32 -8.99
N LYS A 469 20.59 3.98 -8.84
CA LYS A 469 21.58 4.81 -8.10
C LYS A 469 21.62 6.26 -8.60
N GLU A 470 21.43 6.50 -9.90
CA GLU A 470 21.46 7.83 -10.47
C GLU A 470 20.31 8.75 -10.05
N HIS A 471 19.22 8.16 -9.52
CA HIS A 471 18.08 8.89 -9.00
C HIS A 471 18.21 9.21 -7.51
N LEU A 472 19.07 8.48 -6.79
CA LEU A 472 19.32 8.69 -5.36
C LEU A 472 20.14 9.97 -5.13
N ASP A 473 19.76 10.76 -4.13
CA ASP A 473 20.54 11.89 -3.66
C ASP A 473 21.93 11.43 -3.18
N GLU A 474 22.95 12.22 -3.45
CA GLU A 474 24.34 11.89 -3.12
C GLU A 474 24.62 11.68 -1.62
N SER A 475 23.74 12.17 -0.75
CA SER A 475 23.80 11.93 0.69
C SER A 475 23.44 10.50 1.09
N LEU A 476 22.67 9.78 0.28
CA LEU A 476 22.24 8.41 0.57
C LEU A 476 23.38 7.41 0.30
N LYS A 477 23.75 6.65 1.33
CA LYS A 477 24.88 5.70 1.27
C LYS A 477 24.48 4.24 1.44
N ALA A 478 23.29 3.99 1.99
CA ALA A 478 22.82 2.63 2.25
C ALA A 478 21.37 2.43 1.78
N GLY A 479 21.13 1.36 1.04
CA GLY A 479 19.81 0.81 0.77
C GLY A 479 19.45 -0.22 1.82
N LEU A 480 18.18 -0.29 2.19
CA LEU A 480 17.59 -1.29 3.05
C LEU A 480 16.47 -2.00 2.31
N TYR A 481 16.54 -3.31 2.25
CA TYR A 481 15.40 -4.17 1.93
C TYR A 481 14.86 -4.76 3.23
N SER A 482 13.60 -4.45 3.59
CA SER A 482 12.96 -4.88 4.84
C SER A 482 11.48 -5.23 4.60
N PRO A 483 11.18 -6.46 4.14
CA PRO A 483 9.83 -6.87 3.76
C PRO A 483 8.87 -7.01 4.94
N SER A 484 9.39 -7.18 6.17
CA SER A 484 8.54 -7.25 7.36
C SER A 484 8.04 -5.88 7.81
N ALA A 485 8.76 -4.80 7.48
CA ALA A 485 8.38 -3.44 7.82
C ALA A 485 7.28 -2.90 6.88
N ASN A 486 7.44 -3.09 5.58
CA ASN A 486 6.47 -2.74 4.56
C ASN A 486 6.52 -3.76 3.41
N PRO A 487 5.61 -4.75 3.38
CA PRO A 487 5.63 -5.80 2.34
C PRO A 487 5.42 -5.27 0.92
N ASP A 488 4.64 -4.19 0.76
CA ASP A 488 4.29 -3.63 -0.55
C ASP A 488 5.38 -2.67 -1.09
N ALA A 489 6.19 -2.10 -0.17
CA ALA A 489 7.29 -1.20 -0.52
C ALA A 489 8.51 -1.44 0.40
N PRO A 490 9.22 -2.58 0.24
CA PRO A 490 10.24 -3.02 1.19
C PRO A 490 11.58 -2.29 1.08
N TYR A 491 11.78 -1.46 0.06
CA TYR A 491 13.04 -0.75 -0.18
C TYR A 491 13.00 0.67 0.37
N SER A 492 14.03 1.07 1.10
CA SER A 492 14.26 2.43 1.60
C SER A 492 15.75 2.77 1.59
N TYR A 493 16.10 4.06 1.73
CA TYR A 493 17.48 4.51 1.61
C TYR A 493 17.86 5.45 2.75
N TYR A 494 19.12 5.37 3.21
CA TYR A 494 19.62 6.05 4.41
C TYR A 494 20.96 6.70 4.14
N THR A 495 21.32 7.68 4.96
CA THR A 495 22.59 8.41 4.85
C THR A 495 23.79 7.59 5.35
N SER A 496 23.55 6.51 6.10
CA SER A 496 24.58 5.59 6.55
C SER A 496 24.10 4.14 6.66
N VAL A 497 25.05 3.21 6.63
CA VAL A 497 24.83 1.78 6.88
C VAL A 497 24.31 1.53 8.30
N GLU A 498 24.77 2.32 9.27
CA GLU A 498 24.35 2.23 10.67
C GLU A 498 22.88 2.60 10.86
N GLU A 499 22.41 3.66 10.19
CA GLU A 499 20.99 4.05 10.19
C GLU A 499 20.12 2.97 9.54
N ALA A 500 20.54 2.44 8.38
CA ALA A 500 19.83 1.35 7.72
C ALA A 500 19.74 0.10 8.61
N LYS A 501 20.83 -0.30 9.26
CA LYS A 501 20.86 -1.41 10.22
C LYS A 501 19.95 -1.17 11.42
N ALA A 502 19.94 0.05 11.95
CA ALA A 502 19.10 0.42 13.08
C ALA A 502 17.59 0.37 12.71
N ALA A 503 17.23 0.81 11.52
CA ALA A 503 15.87 0.74 11.01
C ALA A 503 15.39 -0.71 10.80
N ALA A 504 16.31 -1.63 10.48
CA ALA A 504 16.02 -3.02 10.15
C ALA A 504 16.15 -4.00 11.33
N LYS A 505 16.48 -3.53 12.53
CA LYS A 505 16.90 -4.39 13.67
C LYS A 505 15.94 -5.52 14.05
N ASP A 506 14.66 -5.37 13.74
CA ASP A 506 13.62 -6.34 14.11
C ASP A 506 13.16 -7.22 12.92
N ASP A 507 13.76 -7.02 11.72
CA ASP A 507 13.43 -7.81 10.53
C ASP A 507 14.49 -8.89 10.26
N PRO A 508 14.17 -10.19 10.46
CA PRO A 508 15.11 -11.28 10.21
C PRO A 508 15.49 -11.44 8.74
N ASN A 509 14.76 -10.83 7.82
CA ASN A 509 15.00 -10.91 6.38
C ASN A 509 15.64 -9.64 5.81
N ALA A 510 15.98 -8.68 6.68
CA ALA A 510 16.58 -7.43 6.26
C ALA A 510 17.95 -7.62 5.60
N VAL A 511 18.13 -6.91 4.49
CA VAL A 511 19.40 -6.82 3.75
C VAL A 511 19.76 -5.34 3.60
N VAL A 512 20.96 -5.00 4.02
CA VAL A 512 21.53 -3.66 3.83
C VAL A 512 22.49 -3.69 2.65
N THR A 513 22.31 -2.78 1.70
CA THR A 513 23.13 -2.64 0.50
C THR A 513 23.92 -1.35 0.58
N ASP A 514 25.23 -1.41 0.45
CA ASP A 514 26.06 -0.23 0.25
C ASP A 514 25.80 0.33 -1.16
N VAL A 515 25.28 1.55 -1.24
CA VAL A 515 24.83 2.17 -2.51
C VAL A 515 26.00 2.40 -3.47
N GLU A 516 27.20 2.63 -2.96
CA GLU A 516 28.36 2.92 -3.80
C GLU A 516 28.96 1.67 -4.43
N THR A 517 29.10 0.62 -3.64
CA THR A 517 29.76 -0.63 -4.06
C THR A 517 28.80 -1.72 -4.51
N GLY A 518 27.49 -1.57 -4.20
CA GLY A 518 26.48 -2.60 -4.43
C GLY A 518 26.65 -3.84 -3.52
N LYS A 519 27.47 -3.75 -2.47
CA LYS A 519 27.69 -4.88 -1.57
C LYS A 519 26.49 -5.04 -0.63
N GLU A 520 25.92 -6.23 -0.64
CA GLU A 520 24.81 -6.62 0.22
C GLU A 520 25.30 -7.31 1.50
N GLU A 521 24.68 -7.00 2.62
CA GLU A 521 24.91 -7.62 3.91
C GLU A 521 23.55 -7.92 4.58
N ALA A 522 23.22 -9.24 4.75
CA ALA A 522 22.06 -9.59 5.55
C ALA A 522 22.34 -9.33 7.03
N LEU A 523 21.44 -8.65 7.71
CA LEU A 523 21.55 -8.41 9.16
C LEU A 523 21.59 -9.73 9.93
N TYR A 524 20.83 -10.69 9.46
CA TYR A 524 20.71 -12.03 10.03
C TYR A 524 21.05 -13.04 8.92
N PRO A 525 22.30 -13.50 8.82
CA PRO A 525 22.71 -14.46 7.80
C PRO A 525 21.90 -15.75 7.89
N ALA A 526 21.61 -16.36 6.75
CA ALA A 526 20.84 -17.60 6.69
C ALA A 526 21.64 -18.83 7.16
N ALA A 527 22.93 -18.83 6.88
CA ALA A 527 23.78 -19.98 7.18
C ALA A 527 25.21 -19.56 7.51
N LYS A 528 25.96 -20.47 8.12
CA LYS A 528 27.41 -20.33 8.31
C LYS A 528 28.16 -21.61 8.00
N ILE A 529 29.44 -21.48 7.57
CA ILE A 529 30.42 -22.54 7.46
C ILE A 529 31.64 -22.12 8.29
N GLY A 530 31.86 -22.79 9.40
CA GLY A 530 32.88 -22.33 10.36
C GLY A 530 32.56 -20.93 10.89
N ASN A 531 33.39 -19.93 10.58
CA ASN A 531 33.22 -18.52 10.97
C ASN A 531 32.65 -17.65 9.83
N GLU A 532 32.54 -18.19 8.63
CA GLU A 532 32.00 -17.45 7.47
C GLU A 532 30.48 -17.53 7.45
N THR A 533 29.83 -16.41 7.20
CA THR A 533 28.38 -16.24 7.14
C THR A 533 27.92 -16.06 5.70
N TYR A 534 26.70 -16.54 5.40
CA TYR A 534 26.11 -16.51 4.07
C TYR A 534 24.69 -15.99 4.17
N ASN A 535 24.30 -15.11 3.24
CA ASN A 535 22.98 -14.48 3.24
C ASN A 535 21.88 -15.49 2.87
N THR A 536 22.21 -16.49 2.04
CA THR A 536 21.27 -17.53 1.61
C THR A 536 21.87 -18.94 1.81
N LEU A 537 21.00 -19.96 1.84
CA LEU A 537 21.43 -21.35 1.86
C LEU A 537 22.14 -21.73 0.57
N GLU A 538 21.72 -21.19 -0.56
CA GLU A 538 22.31 -21.43 -1.88
C GLU A 538 23.77 -20.95 -1.94
N GLU A 539 24.05 -19.77 -1.40
CA GLU A 539 25.42 -19.24 -1.30
C GLU A 539 26.31 -20.16 -0.45
N ALA A 540 25.80 -20.59 0.71
CA ALA A 540 26.51 -21.52 1.57
C ALA A 540 26.78 -22.87 0.88
N LEU A 541 25.80 -23.42 0.16
CA LEU A 541 25.94 -24.67 -0.62
C LEU A 541 26.95 -24.52 -1.74
N LYS A 542 27.00 -23.41 -2.43
CA LYS A 542 27.97 -23.11 -3.50
C LYS A 542 29.40 -22.98 -2.97
N ALA A 543 29.54 -22.44 -1.76
CA ALA A 543 30.85 -22.27 -1.12
C ALA A 543 31.37 -23.54 -0.44
N ALA A 544 30.48 -24.44 -0.02
CA ALA A 544 30.78 -25.61 0.77
C ALA A 544 31.70 -26.63 0.03
N LYS A 545 32.67 -27.16 0.75
CA LYS A 545 33.58 -28.20 0.32
C LYS A 545 33.30 -29.50 1.08
N SER A 546 33.80 -30.60 0.56
CA SER A 546 33.69 -31.91 1.24
C SER A 546 34.34 -31.85 2.63
N GLY A 547 33.58 -32.21 3.64
CA GLY A 547 33.93 -32.13 5.06
C GLY A 547 33.34 -30.94 5.80
N ASP A 548 32.78 -29.95 5.07
CA ASP A 548 32.17 -28.79 5.68
C ASP A 548 30.80 -29.10 6.31
N THR A 549 30.48 -28.33 7.34
CA THR A 549 29.16 -28.31 7.94
C THR A 549 28.56 -26.93 7.71
N ILE A 550 27.45 -26.89 6.97
CA ILE A 550 26.59 -25.73 6.83
C ILE A 550 25.62 -25.76 8.01
N VAL A 551 25.63 -24.72 8.83
CA VAL A 551 24.72 -24.59 9.98
C VAL A 551 23.75 -23.44 9.71
N LEU A 552 22.45 -23.74 9.64
CA LEU A 552 21.43 -22.69 9.52
C LEU A 552 21.39 -21.83 10.78
N GLN A 553 21.12 -20.54 10.58
CA GLN A 553 21.03 -19.55 11.65
C GLN A 553 19.60 -19.01 11.81
N LYS A 554 18.75 -19.26 10.83
CA LYS A 554 17.32 -18.91 10.80
C LYS A 554 16.56 -19.86 9.90
N ASP A 555 15.25 -19.79 9.91
CA ASP A 555 14.39 -20.46 8.93
C ASP A 555 14.68 -19.92 7.52
N VAL A 556 14.68 -20.82 6.53
CA VAL A 556 15.00 -20.47 5.15
C VAL A 556 13.90 -20.93 4.20
N SER A 557 13.66 -20.15 3.16
CA SER A 557 12.72 -20.46 2.07
C SER A 557 13.51 -20.44 0.76
N THR A 558 13.52 -21.55 0.03
CA THR A 558 14.40 -21.74 -1.13
C THR A 558 13.75 -22.62 -2.20
N GLY A 559 14.28 -22.59 -3.42
CA GLY A 559 13.96 -23.53 -4.49
C GLY A 559 14.60 -24.91 -4.26
N ALA A 560 14.77 -25.69 -5.34
CA ALA A 560 15.40 -27.00 -5.28
C ALA A 560 16.85 -26.93 -4.78
N VAL A 561 17.18 -27.73 -3.78
CA VAL A 561 18.49 -27.78 -3.16
C VAL A 561 19.25 -29.02 -3.60
N THR A 562 20.54 -28.88 -3.97
CA THR A 562 21.45 -30.02 -4.22
C THR A 562 22.60 -30.00 -3.22
N LEU A 563 22.75 -31.08 -2.47
CA LEU A 563 23.80 -31.23 -1.49
C LEU A 563 25.05 -31.90 -2.13
N PRO A 564 26.22 -31.23 -2.09
CA PRO A 564 27.45 -31.78 -2.63
C PRO A 564 28.03 -32.86 -1.72
N LYS A 565 28.96 -33.64 -2.30
CA LYS A 565 29.64 -34.76 -1.64
C LYS A 565 30.31 -34.39 -0.32
N GLY A 566 30.07 -35.15 0.74
CA GLY A 566 30.73 -35.02 2.04
C GLY A 566 30.28 -33.78 2.85
N VAL A 567 29.24 -33.08 2.44
CA VAL A 567 28.71 -31.91 3.14
C VAL A 567 27.68 -32.33 4.18
N THR A 568 27.74 -31.72 5.35
CA THR A 568 26.72 -31.83 6.38
C THR A 568 25.84 -30.56 6.36
N LEU A 569 24.54 -30.73 6.19
CA LEU A 569 23.56 -29.67 6.42
C LEU A 569 22.95 -29.84 7.82
N ASP A 570 23.36 -29.00 8.75
CA ASP A 570 22.82 -28.92 10.09
C ASP A 570 21.74 -27.83 10.14
N GLY A 571 20.51 -28.23 10.26
CA GLY A 571 19.39 -27.30 10.29
C GLY A 571 19.33 -26.42 11.56
N GLY A 572 20.09 -26.75 12.63
CA GLY A 572 20.05 -25.98 13.87
C GLY A 572 18.65 -25.89 14.50
N ASN A 573 17.77 -26.85 14.16
CA ASN A 573 16.32 -26.89 14.45
C ASN A 573 15.49 -25.84 13.67
N HIS A 574 16.03 -25.25 12.62
CA HIS A 574 15.31 -24.36 11.72
C HIS A 574 14.53 -25.10 10.64
N VAL A 575 13.60 -24.38 10.01
CA VAL A 575 12.76 -24.90 8.92
C VAL A 575 13.35 -24.52 7.57
N ILE A 576 13.36 -25.50 6.66
CA ILE A 576 13.71 -25.32 5.25
C ILE A 576 12.43 -25.49 4.44
N THR A 577 11.88 -24.41 3.88
CA THR A 577 10.61 -24.41 3.16
C THR A 577 10.83 -24.33 1.65
N CYS A 578 10.15 -25.18 0.88
CA CYS A 578 10.14 -25.14 -0.56
C CYS A 578 9.26 -23.98 -1.06
N ASN A 579 9.83 -23.03 -1.81
CA ASN A 579 9.09 -21.86 -2.30
C ASN A 579 8.71 -21.93 -3.79
N THR A 580 9.21 -22.96 -4.53
CA THR A 580 8.97 -23.12 -5.98
C THR A 580 8.40 -24.51 -6.31
N GLU A 581 7.55 -24.57 -7.34
CA GLU A 581 7.01 -25.82 -7.86
C GLU A 581 8.11 -26.68 -8.51
N ILE A 582 8.22 -27.96 -8.07
CA ILE A 582 9.18 -28.95 -8.58
C ILE A 582 8.39 -30.17 -9.06
N ALA A 583 7.84 -30.09 -10.26
CA ALA A 583 6.82 -31.00 -10.78
C ALA A 583 7.18 -32.50 -10.72
N ASN A 584 8.43 -32.94 -10.96
CA ASN A 584 8.83 -34.34 -11.04
C ASN A 584 10.12 -34.66 -10.25
N GLY A 585 10.51 -33.80 -9.31
CA GLY A 585 11.76 -33.91 -8.57
C GLY A 585 11.57 -33.97 -7.06
N ALA A 586 12.70 -33.95 -6.36
CA ALA A 586 12.75 -33.78 -4.91
C ALA A 586 13.13 -32.34 -4.55
N PHE A 587 12.65 -31.86 -3.41
CA PHE A 587 13.04 -30.58 -2.90
C PHE A 587 14.51 -30.50 -2.53
N ILE A 588 14.99 -31.51 -1.78
CA ILE A 588 16.44 -31.65 -1.47
C ILE A 588 16.96 -32.89 -2.13
N THR A 589 18.04 -32.79 -2.93
CA THR A 589 18.70 -33.91 -3.60
C THR A 589 20.13 -34.03 -3.12
N ALA A 590 20.49 -35.20 -2.61
CA ALA A 590 21.86 -35.60 -2.33
C ALA A 590 22.38 -36.47 -3.50
N THR A 591 23.46 -36.01 -4.16
CA THR A 591 24.07 -36.71 -5.30
C THR A 591 25.51 -37.17 -5.05
N GLY A 592 26.07 -36.81 -3.89
CA GLY A 592 27.44 -37.20 -3.49
C GLY A 592 27.47 -38.05 -2.23
N ASP A 593 28.51 -38.89 -2.11
CA ASP A 593 28.69 -39.75 -0.94
C ASP A 593 28.92 -38.99 0.36
N ASN A 594 28.60 -39.63 1.49
CA ASN A 594 28.81 -39.11 2.84
C ASN A 594 28.11 -37.77 3.10
N VAL A 595 26.93 -37.57 2.52
CA VAL A 595 26.07 -36.41 2.81
C VAL A 595 25.28 -36.66 4.08
N THR A 596 25.22 -35.67 4.96
CA THR A 596 24.41 -35.75 6.18
C THR A 596 23.44 -34.54 6.23
N ILE A 597 22.18 -34.80 6.51
CA ILE A 597 21.20 -33.76 6.89
C ILE A 597 20.79 -34.07 8.32
N LYS A 598 20.86 -33.07 9.19
CA LYS A 598 20.50 -33.26 10.61
C LYS A 598 19.81 -32.05 11.22
N ASN A 599 19.04 -32.29 12.29
CA ASN A 599 18.40 -31.27 13.12
C ASN A 599 17.62 -30.24 12.28
N ALA A 600 16.85 -30.70 11.31
CA ALA A 600 16.11 -29.84 10.39
C ALA A 600 14.64 -30.24 10.31
N THR A 601 13.78 -29.26 10.02
CA THR A 601 12.43 -29.51 9.52
C THR A 601 12.38 -29.13 8.04
N VAL A 602 12.12 -30.09 7.16
CA VAL A 602 11.99 -29.89 5.71
C VAL A 602 10.51 -29.82 5.36
N ASN A 603 10.02 -28.61 5.05
CA ASN A 603 8.65 -28.37 4.64
C ASN A 603 8.56 -28.27 3.11
N VAL A 604 8.01 -29.30 2.48
CA VAL A 604 7.87 -29.35 1.02
C VAL A 604 6.67 -28.53 0.53
N ASP A 605 5.68 -28.31 1.39
CA ASP A 605 4.47 -27.53 1.12
C ASP A 605 3.69 -28.03 -0.12
N GLY A 606 3.75 -29.32 -0.41
CA GLY A 606 3.12 -29.89 -1.61
C GLY A 606 3.75 -29.50 -2.95
N LYS A 607 4.88 -28.79 -2.96
CA LYS A 607 5.48 -28.25 -4.18
C LYS A 607 6.47 -29.21 -4.87
N ALA A 608 6.78 -30.35 -4.28
CA ALA A 608 7.67 -31.35 -4.90
C ALA A 608 7.10 -32.74 -4.77
N LYS A 609 7.50 -33.64 -5.70
CA LYS A 609 7.11 -35.06 -5.67
C LYS A 609 7.66 -35.73 -4.43
N HIS A 610 8.93 -35.49 -4.10
CA HIS A 610 9.62 -36.05 -2.94
C HIS A 610 10.21 -34.92 -2.08
N GLY A 611 10.27 -35.12 -0.76
CA GLY A 611 10.91 -34.17 0.14
C GLY A 611 12.43 -34.26 -0.01
N ILE A 612 13.04 -35.41 0.27
CA ILE A 612 14.49 -35.60 0.19
C ILE A 612 14.78 -36.81 -0.70
N GLN A 613 15.71 -36.66 -1.63
CA GLN A 613 16.20 -37.74 -2.49
C GLN A 613 17.69 -38.03 -2.24
N PHE A 614 18.02 -39.31 -2.03
CA PHE A 614 19.37 -39.82 -2.13
C PHE A 614 19.49 -40.62 -3.42
N TYR A 615 20.34 -40.16 -4.34
CA TYR A 615 20.51 -40.78 -5.64
C TYR A 615 21.94 -41.26 -5.83
N CYS A 616 22.13 -42.62 -5.87
CA CYS A 616 23.42 -43.27 -6.02
C CYS A 616 24.47 -42.83 -4.97
N VAL A 617 24.06 -42.55 -3.75
CA VAL A 617 24.88 -42.04 -2.64
C VAL A 617 25.29 -43.19 -1.74
N LYS A 618 26.58 -43.26 -1.32
CA LYS A 618 27.06 -44.13 -0.23
C LYS A 618 27.25 -43.34 1.06
N GLY A 619 26.78 -43.90 2.18
CA GLY A 619 26.93 -43.30 3.49
C GLY A 619 26.04 -42.03 3.70
N GLY A 620 24.88 -41.96 3.03
CA GLY A 620 23.88 -40.88 3.26
C GLY A 620 23.24 -40.98 4.64
N LYS A 621 22.99 -39.87 5.29
CA LYS A 621 22.38 -39.82 6.65
C LYS A 621 21.31 -38.78 6.80
N LEU A 622 20.21 -39.18 7.47
CA LEU A 622 19.25 -38.28 8.08
C LEU A 622 19.28 -38.50 9.60
N GLU A 623 19.52 -37.45 10.38
CA GLU A 623 19.63 -37.54 11.84
C GLU A 623 18.71 -36.47 12.47
N ASN A 624 17.63 -36.89 13.13
CA ASN A 624 16.61 -35.98 13.71
C ASN A 624 16.03 -34.99 12.68
N VAL A 625 15.66 -35.50 11.50
CA VAL A 625 15.08 -34.65 10.43
C VAL A 625 13.60 -34.91 10.33
N ASN A 626 12.82 -33.86 10.43
CA ASN A 626 11.41 -33.89 10.11
C ASN A 626 11.21 -33.57 8.63
N VAL A 627 10.35 -34.30 7.94
CA VAL A 627 10.00 -34.05 6.53
C VAL A 627 8.49 -34.05 6.39
N MET A 628 7.92 -33.06 5.70
CA MET A 628 6.48 -32.96 5.53
C MET A 628 6.09 -32.43 4.15
N GLY A 629 4.94 -32.88 3.63
CA GLY A 629 4.29 -32.29 2.47
C GLY A 629 4.77 -32.78 1.09
N GLY A 630 5.54 -33.84 0.96
CA GLY A 630 5.89 -34.44 -0.35
C GLY A 630 4.64 -35.03 -1.04
N ASN A 631 4.45 -34.78 -2.35
CA ASN A 631 3.27 -35.23 -3.10
C ASN A 631 3.28 -36.71 -3.43
N PHE A 632 4.39 -37.41 -3.28
CA PHE A 632 4.49 -38.85 -3.44
C PHE A 632 5.15 -39.52 -2.23
N THR A 633 6.33 -39.06 -1.79
CA THR A 633 6.99 -39.53 -0.58
C THR A 633 7.71 -38.41 0.18
N ALA A 634 7.93 -38.62 1.48
CA ALA A 634 8.80 -37.74 2.26
C ALA A 634 10.27 -37.93 1.87
N VAL A 635 10.72 -39.19 1.71
CA VAL A 635 12.08 -39.53 1.34
C VAL A 635 12.08 -40.55 0.23
N ILE A 636 13.02 -40.44 -0.72
CA ILE A 636 13.33 -41.51 -1.71
C ILE A 636 14.79 -41.93 -1.60
N VAL A 637 15.03 -43.22 -1.49
CA VAL A 637 16.34 -43.84 -1.51
C VAL A 637 16.50 -44.62 -2.83
N ASN A 638 17.20 -44.02 -3.80
CA ASN A 638 17.30 -44.56 -5.14
C ASN A 638 18.73 -45.01 -5.46
N GLY A 639 19.00 -46.31 -5.42
CA GLY A 639 20.32 -46.86 -5.61
C GLY A 639 21.36 -46.39 -4.59
N ALA A 640 20.94 -46.05 -3.40
CA ALA A 640 21.77 -45.38 -2.39
C ALA A 640 21.87 -46.24 -1.11
N GLU A 641 22.91 -45.99 -0.33
CA GLU A 641 23.09 -46.50 1.03
C GLU A 641 22.82 -45.37 2.03
N VAL A 642 21.72 -45.49 2.79
CA VAL A 642 21.22 -44.41 3.64
C VAL A 642 20.85 -44.93 5.03
N SER A 643 21.19 -44.17 6.06
CA SER A 643 20.68 -44.37 7.41
C SER A 643 19.75 -43.19 7.82
N ILE A 644 18.57 -43.51 8.33
CA ILE A 644 17.60 -42.57 8.88
C ILE A 644 17.45 -42.87 10.37
N ASN A 645 17.86 -41.91 11.23
CA ASN A 645 17.85 -42.07 12.67
C ASN A 645 17.04 -40.93 13.31
N GLY A 646 15.89 -41.27 13.88
CA GLY A 646 14.99 -40.30 14.46
C GLY A 646 14.26 -39.44 13.40
N GLY A 647 13.51 -38.45 13.87
CA GLY A 647 12.69 -37.58 13.04
C GLY A 647 11.28 -38.11 12.82
N ASN A 648 10.43 -37.18 12.30
CA ASN A 648 9.04 -37.43 11.99
C ASN A 648 8.84 -37.21 10.47
N LEU A 649 8.54 -38.30 9.73
CA LEU A 649 8.38 -38.24 8.30
C LEU A 649 6.89 -38.31 7.93
N SER A 650 6.41 -37.31 7.18
CA SER A 650 5.04 -37.29 6.68
C SER A 650 4.96 -36.95 5.19
N THR A 651 3.95 -37.46 4.52
CA THR A 651 3.71 -37.24 3.10
C THR A 651 2.24 -37.03 2.80
N ASN A 652 1.95 -36.21 1.79
CA ASN A 652 0.60 -36.11 1.21
C ASN A 652 0.32 -37.28 0.24
N GLY A 653 1.40 -37.94 -0.21
CA GLY A 653 1.34 -38.94 -1.28
C GLY A 653 1.14 -40.40 -0.86
N TYR A 654 1.79 -41.29 -1.58
CA TYR A 654 1.50 -42.76 -1.53
C TYR A 654 2.16 -43.46 -0.35
N ALA A 655 3.45 -43.20 -0.07
CA ALA A 655 4.22 -43.85 0.98
C ALA A 655 5.16 -42.86 1.68
N VAL A 656 5.57 -43.16 2.91
CA VAL A 656 6.48 -42.29 3.67
C VAL A 656 7.87 -42.31 3.06
N VAL A 657 8.42 -43.50 2.77
CA VAL A 657 9.73 -43.68 2.13
C VAL A 657 9.59 -44.59 0.90
N GLU A 658 10.17 -44.14 -0.22
CA GLU A 658 10.32 -44.95 -1.42
C GLU A 658 11.73 -45.58 -1.44
N TYR A 659 11.78 -46.87 -1.50
CA TYR A 659 13.00 -47.64 -1.74
C TYR A 659 13.05 -48.04 -3.21
N ALA A 660 13.91 -47.37 -3.97
CA ALA A 660 13.91 -47.44 -5.41
C ALA A 660 15.27 -47.87 -5.98
N MET A 661 15.23 -48.57 -7.09
CA MET A 661 16.39 -48.90 -7.91
C MET A 661 16.10 -48.45 -9.35
N GLY A 662 16.63 -47.31 -9.75
CA GLY A 662 16.40 -46.68 -11.06
C GLY A 662 17.00 -47.54 -12.21
N LYS A 663 16.59 -47.29 -13.47
CA LYS A 663 16.99 -48.10 -14.65
C LYS A 663 18.50 -48.17 -14.87
N ASN A 664 19.24 -47.16 -14.47
CA ASN A 664 20.70 -47.10 -14.65
C ASN A 664 21.47 -47.37 -13.34
N VAL A 665 20.80 -47.92 -12.33
CA VAL A 665 21.37 -48.25 -11.03
C VAL A 665 21.71 -49.75 -11.02
N THR A 666 22.92 -50.09 -10.65
CA THR A 666 23.42 -51.47 -10.59
C THR A 666 23.63 -51.97 -9.15
N GLU A 667 23.72 -51.06 -8.18
CA GLU A 667 23.89 -51.42 -6.77
C GLU A 667 22.51 -51.48 -6.08
N VAL A 668 22.22 -52.57 -5.40
CA VAL A 668 21.00 -52.76 -4.60
C VAL A 668 21.03 -51.73 -3.46
N PRO A 669 19.99 -50.88 -3.29
CA PRO A 669 20.00 -49.88 -2.23
C PRO A 669 20.12 -50.51 -0.83
N LYS A 670 20.65 -49.76 0.13
CA LYS A 670 20.64 -50.11 1.54
C LYS A 670 19.96 -49.01 2.33
N LEU A 671 18.97 -49.37 3.15
CA LEU A 671 18.25 -48.47 4.01
C LEU A 671 18.21 -49.02 5.44
N THR A 672 18.71 -48.25 6.38
CA THR A 672 18.58 -48.52 7.80
C THR A 672 17.69 -47.43 8.42
N MET A 673 16.61 -47.85 9.10
CA MET A 673 15.71 -46.92 9.75
C MET A 673 15.54 -47.23 11.23
N ASN A 674 15.86 -46.26 12.10
CA ASN A 674 15.76 -46.40 13.53
C ASN A 674 15.05 -45.20 14.16
N ASN A 675 14.07 -45.44 15.05
CA ASN A 675 13.38 -44.43 15.84
C ASN A 675 12.68 -43.36 15.00
N VAL A 676 12.28 -43.69 13.77
CA VAL A 676 11.52 -42.83 12.87
C VAL A 676 10.04 -42.91 13.25
N THR A 677 9.36 -41.77 13.28
CA THR A 677 7.93 -41.68 13.54
C THR A 677 7.21 -41.16 12.28
N THR A 678 5.92 -41.45 12.17
CA THR A 678 5.08 -40.96 11.09
C THR A 678 3.62 -40.76 11.55
N PRO A 679 2.93 -39.71 11.11
CA PRO A 679 1.47 -39.59 11.29
C PRO A 679 0.69 -40.42 10.26
N ASN A 680 1.31 -40.86 9.19
CA ASN A 680 0.66 -41.59 8.08
C ASN A 680 0.51 -43.08 8.39
N THR A 681 -0.38 -43.42 9.31
CA THR A 681 -0.64 -44.82 9.71
C THR A 681 -1.43 -45.62 8.69
N ASP A 682 -2.04 -44.92 7.72
CA ASP A 682 -2.82 -45.46 6.62
C ASP A 682 -1.98 -45.75 5.36
N LYS A 683 -0.68 -45.40 5.38
CA LYS A 683 0.22 -45.50 4.22
C LYS A 683 1.41 -46.44 4.54
N PRO A 684 2.04 -47.08 3.55
CA PRO A 684 3.27 -47.82 3.78
C PRO A 684 4.38 -46.90 4.36
N LEU A 685 5.06 -47.38 5.41
CA LEU A 685 6.28 -46.74 5.90
C LEU A 685 7.39 -46.81 4.86
N VAL A 686 7.57 -47.97 4.24
CA VAL A 686 8.47 -48.15 3.10
C VAL A 686 7.69 -48.81 1.96
N TYR A 687 7.92 -48.33 0.76
CA TYR A 687 7.33 -48.85 -0.48
C TYR A 687 8.39 -49.17 -1.50
N MET A 688 8.24 -50.28 -2.22
CA MET A 688 9.08 -50.72 -3.30
C MET A 688 8.22 -51.24 -4.46
N ASP A 689 8.38 -50.63 -5.62
CA ASP A 689 7.61 -51.00 -6.80
C ASP A 689 8.13 -52.29 -7.44
N LYS A 690 7.29 -52.93 -8.29
CA LYS A 690 7.63 -54.13 -9.00
C LYS A 690 8.89 -53.97 -9.86
N ALA A 691 9.07 -52.82 -10.50
CA ALA A 691 10.22 -52.58 -11.35
C ALA A 691 11.53 -52.54 -10.57
N THR A 692 11.51 -52.00 -9.35
CA THR A 692 12.64 -52.09 -8.40
C THR A 692 12.92 -53.51 -7.99
N ILE A 693 11.89 -54.30 -7.67
CA ILE A 693 12.02 -55.71 -7.29
C ILE A 693 12.66 -56.50 -8.42
N ASP A 694 12.20 -56.34 -9.65
CA ASP A 694 12.75 -57.04 -10.81
C ASP A 694 14.26 -56.72 -11.02
N ARG A 695 14.61 -55.39 -10.89
CA ARG A 695 16.04 -54.98 -10.97
C ARG A 695 16.90 -55.54 -9.82
N ILE A 696 16.34 -55.67 -8.62
CA ILE A 696 17.06 -56.32 -7.50
C ILE A 696 17.36 -57.77 -7.84
N LYS A 697 16.40 -58.52 -8.43
CA LYS A 697 16.64 -59.90 -8.89
C LYS A 697 17.72 -59.94 -9.95
N GLU A 698 17.68 -59.10 -10.96
CA GLU A 698 18.66 -59.01 -12.04
C GLU A 698 20.09 -58.70 -11.51
N ASN A 699 20.20 -57.82 -10.50
CA ASN A 699 21.48 -57.38 -9.96
C ASN A 699 21.95 -58.14 -8.70
N THR A 700 21.23 -59.18 -8.30
CA THR A 700 21.60 -60.02 -7.15
C THR A 700 21.79 -61.49 -7.61
N PRO A 701 22.99 -61.88 -8.02
CA PRO A 701 23.22 -63.22 -8.55
C PRO A 701 22.79 -64.40 -7.61
N ALA A 702 22.81 -64.14 -6.31
CA ALA A 702 22.37 -65.10 -5.31
C ALA A 702 20.87 -65.40 -5.30
N LEU A 703 20.04 -64.48 -5.88
CA LEU A 703 18.58 -64.66 -5.99
C LEU A 703 18.16 -65.33 -7.27
N GLY A 704 18.86 -65.15 -8.38
CA GLY A 704 18.45 -65.66 -9.72
C GLY A 704 17.19 -64.95 -10.28
N GLU A 705 17.04 -64.99 -11.60
CA GLU A 705 15.91 -64.29 -12.28
C GLU A 705 14.51 -64.81 -11.89
N ASN A 706 14.42 -66.09 -11.49
CA ASN A 706 13.15 -66.74 -11.12
C ASN A 706 12.83 -66.65 -9.62
N ALA A 707 13.57 -65.86 -8.84
CA ALA A 707 13.32 -65.72 -7.41
C ALA A 707 11.91 -65.20 -7.13
N THR A 708 11.23 -65.86 -6.15
CA THR A 708 9.89 -65.33 -5.71
C THR A 708 10.03 -64.02 -4.92
N THR A 709 8.93 -63.32 -4.77
CA THR A 709 8.94 -62.05 -3.99
C THR A 709 9.30 -62.32 -2.52
N GLU A 710 8.90 -63.46 -1.95
CA GLU A 710 9.25 -63.88 -0.59
C GLU A 710 10.77 -64.10 -0.45
N GLN A 711 11.42 -64.65 -1.45
CA GLN A 711 12.88 -64.80 -1.47
C GLN A 711 13.63 -63.48 -1.54
N VAL A 712 13.04 -62.51 -2.29
CA VAL A 712 13.56 -61.12 -2.30
C VAL A 712 13.39 -60.47 -0.92
N ILE A 713 12.25 -60.64 -0.28
CA ILE A 713 11.99 -60.12 1.07
C ILE A 713 13.02 -60.65 2.06
N GLU A 714 13.24 -61.97 2.05
CA GLU A 714 14.23 -62.61 2.94
C GLU A 714 15.66 -62.17 2.66
N HIS A 715 15.99 -61.90 1.41
CA HIS A 715 17.28 -61.31 1.04
C HIS A 715 17.45 -59.90 1.55
N LEU A 716 16.46 -59.05 1.36
CA LEU A 716 16.49 -57.63 1.76
C LEU A 716 16.57 -57.49 3.28
N LYS A 717 15.90 -58.34 4.05
CA LYS A 717 15.94 -58.32 5.53
C LYS A 717 17.34 -58.55 6.08
N LYS A 718 18.19 -59.21 5.36
CA LYS A 718 19.51 -59.60 5.82
C LYS A 718 20.47 -58.43 5.93
N ASP A 719 20.61 -57.65 4.84
CA ASP A 719 21.68 -56.64 4.70
C ASP A 719 21.25 -55.32 4.06
N ASN A 720 20.05 -55.25 3.47
CA ASN A 720 19.64 -54.14 2.65
C ASN A 720 18.55 -53.26 3.28
N LEU A 721 17.62 -53.90 4.02
CA LEU A 721 16.51 -53.16 4.62
C LEU A 721 16.42 -53.49 6.11
N THR A 722 17.04 -52.67 6.95
CA THR A 722 17.34 -53.00 8.37
C THR A 722 16.88 -51.86 9.32
N GLY A 723 16.99 -52.15 10.63
CA GLY A 723 16.66 -51.18 11.66
C GLY A 723 15.33 -51.47 12.39
N ASN A 724 15.13 -50.81 13.52
CA ASN A 724 14.00 -51.11 14.40
C ASN A 724 12.62 -50.71 13.86
N ASN A 725 12.58 -49.81 12.81
CA ASN A 725 11.38 -49.47 12.09
C ASN A 725 11.01 -50.46 10.99
N ILE A 726 11.94 -51.30 10.54
CA ILE A 726 11.70 -52.25 9.48
C ILE A 726 11.16 -53.55 10.06
N LYS A 727 9.85 -53.66 10.13
CA LYS A 727 9.12 -54.78 10.65
C LYS A 727 8.04 -55.20 9.68
N ASP A 728 7.66 -56.47 9.75
CA ASP A 728 6.50 -57.03 9.02
C ASP A 728 6.50 -56.70 7.50
N MET A 729 7.70 -56.73 6.88
CA MET A 729 7.85 -56.60 5.44
C MET A 729 7.04 -57.68 4.73
N GLN A 730 6.13 -57.26 3.83
CA GLN A 730 5.15 -58.13 3.21
C GLN A 730 4.90 -57.76 1.73
N LEU A 731 4.29 -58.72 1.04
CA LEU A 731 3.78 -58.53 -0.32
C LEU A 731 2.57 -57.60 -0.24
N GLY A 732 2.62 -56.48 -0.98
CA GLY A 732 1.51 -55.57 -1.19
C GLY A 732 0.74 -55.86 -2.48
N GLU A 733 -0.21 -55.04 -2.81
CA GLU A 733 -0.97 -55.14 -4.06
C GLU A 733 -0.04 -55.03 -5.28
N ASN A 734 -0.44 -55.59 -6.42
CA ASN A 734 0.27 -55.50 -7.70
C ASN A 734 1.75 -55.98 -7.67
N GLY A 735 2.10 -56.87 -6.74
CA GLY A 735 3.43 -57.46 -6.66
C GLY A 735 4.52 -56.55 -6.10
N MET A 736 4.15 -55.47 -5.42
CA MET A 736 5.04 -54.55 -4.70
C MET A 736 5.39 -55.15 -3.31
N ILE A 737 6.47 -54.63 -2.72
CA ILE A 737 6.83 -54.92 -1.33
C ILE A 737 6.60 -53.71 -0.47
N ILE A 738 5.98 -53.90 0.70
CA ILE A 738 5.73 -52.84 1.66
C ILE A 738 6.22 -53.18 3.06
N VAL A 739 6.62 -52.15 3.80
CA VAL A 739 6.73 -52.16 5.26
C VAL A 739 5.56 -51.34 5.80
N PRO A 740 4.65 -51.91 6.55
CA PRO A 740 3.51 -51.14 7.09
C PRO A 740 3.96 -50.07 8.07
N ALA A 741 3.20 -49.00 8.18
CA ALA A 741 3.44 -48.00 9.20
C ALA A 741 3.08 -48.53 10.60
N PRO A 742 3.63 -47.94 11.68
CA PRO A 742 3.23 -48.25 13.04
C PRO A 742 1.73 -47.98 13.25
N SER A 743 1.06 -48.86 13.98
CA SER A 743 -0.39 -48.77 14.24
C SER A 743 -0.79 -47.61 15.21
N THR A 744 0.16 -47.00 15.88
CA THR A 744 -0.07 -45.87 16.80
C THR A 744 0.27 -44.57 16.09
N PRO A 745 -0.69 -43.68 15.83
CA PRO A 745 -0.41 -42.40 15.21
C PRO A 745 0.49 -41.54 16.10
N VAL A 746 1.51 -40.94 15.48
CA VAL A 746 2.33 -39.88 16.08
C VAL A 746 1.91 -38.58 15.41
N ALA A 747 1.75 -37.50 16.17
CA ALA A 747 1.41 -36.20 15.62
C ALA A 747 2.34 -35.80 14.46
N PRO A 748 1.85 -35.13 13.41
CA PRO A 748 2.69 -34.61 12.33
C PRO A 748 3.84 -33.79 12.89
N PRO A 749 4.97 -33.68 12.17
CA PRO A 749 6.04 -32.79 12.57
C PRO A 749 5.46 -31.39 12.74
N VAL A 750 5.61 -30.81 13.91
CA VAL A 750 5.26 -29.44 14.18
C VAL A 750 6.49 -28.61 13.85
N VAL A 751 6.33 -27.51 13.14
CA VAL A 751 7.38 -26.49 13.06
C VAL A 751 7.68 -26.12 14.52
N PRO A 752 8.93 -26.27 15.00
CA PRO A 752 9.22 -26.05 16.43
C PRO A 752 8.80 -24.64 16.83
N GLU A 753 7.85 -24.53 17.75
CA GLU A 753 7.64 -23.26 18.46
C GLU A 753 8.94 -22.94 19.19
N LYS A 754 9.46 -21.75 18.95
CA LYS A 754 10.65 -21.23 19.63
C LYS A 754 10.44 -21.33 21.16
N PRO A 755 11.42 -21.79 21.94
CA PRO A 755 11.31 -21.73 23.38
C PRO A 755 11.08 -20.28 23.80
N ASN A 756 10.06 -20.08 24.60
CA ASN A 756 9.68 -18.78 25.14
C ASN A 756 10.82 -18.26 26.02
N SER A 757 11.84 -17.64 25.40
CA SER A 757 12.77 -16.79 26.08
C SER A 757 12.19 -15.39 26.02
N ASN A 758 11.84 -14.83 27.16
CA ASN A 758 11.44 -13.46 27.39
C ASN A 758 12.49 -12.49 26.81
N SER A 759 12.43 -12.24 25.52
CA SER A 759 13.01 -11.10 24.78
C SER A 759 12.50 -11.21 23.36
N GLY A 760 11.75 -10.20 22.89
CA GLY A 760 10.99 -10.17 21.66
C GLY A 760 11.76 -10.71 20.44
N SER A 761 11.16 -11.70 19.80
CA SER A 761 11.52 -12.12 18.45
C SER A 761 10.28 -12.74 17.82
N THR A 762 9.80 -12.09 16.81
CA THR A 762 8.71 -12.46 15.92
C THR A 762 9.10 -13.67 15.10
N GLY A 763 8.52 -14.83 15.40
CA GLY A 763 8.48 -15.98 14.48
C GLY A 763 7.41 -15.72 13.42
N SER A 764 7.63 -16.22 12.21
CA SER A 764 6.69 -16.15 11.08
C SER A 764 5.32 -16.65 11.52
N SER A 765 4.45 -15.71 11.90
CA SER A 765 3.05 -15.95 12.19
C SER A 765 2.26 -15.94 10.88
N SER A 766 1.17 -16.72 10.81
CA SER A 766 0.21 -16.59 9.70
C SER A 766 -0.22 -15.12 9.55
N THR A 767 -0.67 -14.71 8.36
CA THR A 767 -1.18 -13.34 8.12
C THR A 767 -2.16 -12.91 9.21
N VAL A 768 -3.00 -13.84 9.68
CA VAL A 768 -3.95 -13.61 10.79
C VAL A 768 -3.25 -13.33 12.11
N GLN A 769 -2.19 -14.05 12.46
CA GLN A 769 -1.44 -13.84 13.71
C GLN A 769 -0.71 -12.51 13.73
N GLN A 770 -0.13 -12.08 12.60
CA GLN A 770 0.48 -10.76 12.46
C GLN A 770 -0.55 -9.65 12.61
N MET A 771 -1.76 -9.85 12.05
CA MET A 771 -2.87 -8.92 12.24
C MET A 771 -3.32 -8.88 13.71
N GLU A 772 -3.42 -10.04 14.37
CA GLU A 772 -3.78 -10.16 15.79
C GLU A 772 -2.80 -9.41 16.70
N GLU A 773 -1.50 -9.48 16.43
CA GLU A 773 -0.49 -8.75 17.22
C GLU A 773 -0.62 -7.23 17.05
N ARG A 774 -0.89 -6.75 15.82
CA ARG A 774 -1.13 -5.32 15.54
C ARG A 774 -2.44 -4.79 16.11
N GLU A 775 -3.44 -5.65 16.22
CA GLU A 775 -4.77 -5.32 16.72
C GLU A 775 -4.88 -5.42 18.24
N LYS A 776 -3.87 -5.97 18.91
CA LYS A 776 -3.90 -6.17 20.35
C LYS A 776 -3.73 -4.83 21.07
N PRO A 777 -4.73 -4.37 21.84
CA PRO A 777 -4.67 -3.11 22.56
C PRO A 777 -3.65 -3.14 23.69
N ASP A 778 -3.31 -1.96 24.21
CA ASP A 778 -2.54 -1.86 25.45
C ASP A 778 -3.27 -2.63 26.58
N PRO A 779 -2.59 -3.54 27.30
CA PRO A 779 -3.18 -4.26 28.42
C PRO A 779 -3.74 -3.37 29.54
N ALA A 780 -3.34 -2.10 29.61
CA ALA A 780 -3.87 -1.12 30.54
C ALA A 780 -5.27 -0.62 30.15
N ASP A 781 -5.62 -0.65 28.85
CA ASP A 781 -6.96 -0.32 28.35
C ASP A 781 -7.90 -1.52 28.50
N LYS A 782 -8.59 -1.57 29.62
CA LYS A 782 -9.50 -2.67 29.95
C LYS A 782 -10.66 -2.80 28.97
N LYS A 783 -11.21 -1.68 28.47
CA LYS A 783 -12.35 -1.69 27.54
C LYS A 783 -11.91 -2.26 26.20
N ALA A 784 -10.85 -1.73 25.62
CA ALA A 784 -10.31 -2.22 24.37
C ALA A 784 -9.85 -3.68 24.46
N MET A 785 -9.28 -4.11 25.59
CA MET A 785 -8.94 -5.52 25.81
C MET A 785 -10.16 -6.44 25.92
N GLU A 786 -11.27 -5.99 26.51
CA GLU A 786 -12.52 -6.76 26.51
C GLU A 786 -13.10 -6.94 25.11
N GLU A 787 -13.10 -5.89 24.29
CA GLU A 787 -13.53 -5.93 22.89
C GLU A 787 -12.65 -6.85 22.05
N TYR A 788 -11.34 -6.73 22.20
CA TYR A 788 -10.37 -7.61 21.55
C TYR A 788 -10.59 -9.08 21.91
N ASN A 789 -10.73 -9.37 23.20
CA ASN A 789 -10.97 -10.74 23.70
C ASN A 789 -12.29 -11.34 23.19
N PHE A 790 -13.34 -10.52 23.06
CA PHE A 790 -14.59 -10.95 22.44
C PHE A 790 -14.36 -11.41 21.01
N TRP A 791 -13.66 -10.62 20.19
CA TRP A 791 -13.40 -10.97 18.81
C TRP A 791 -12.44 -12.16 18.66
N MET A 792 -11.49 -12.34 19.58
CA MET A 792 -10.64 -13.54 19.59
C MET A 792 -11.45 -14.81 19.86
N GLN A 793 -12.48 -14.75 20.73
CA GLN A 793 -13.41 -15.86 20.92
C GLN A 793 -14.27 -16.11 19.65
N VAL A 794 -14.71 -15.06 18.98
CA VAL A 794 -15.43 -15.19 17.69
C VAL A 794 -14.55 -15.86 16.64
N LYS A 795 -13.28 -15.46 16.52
CA LYS A 795 -12.32 -16.11 15.60
C LYS A 795 -12.11 -17.59 15.91
N SER A 796 -12.03 -17.96 17.19
CA SER A 796 -11.95 -19.38 17.60
C SER A 796 -13.18 -20.16 17.15
N LYS A 797 -14.38 -19.56 17.24
CA LYS A 797 -15.63 -20.17 16.73
C LYS A 797 -15.62 -20.27 15.19
N ILE A 798 -15.12 -19.27 14.47
CA ILE A 798 -14.97 -19.33 13.01
C ILE A 798 -14.08 -20.51 12.62
N ARG A 799 -12.92 -20.67 13.26
CA ARG A 799 -11.98 -21.77 13.01
C ARG A 799 -12.56 -23.16 13.34
N ALA A 800 -13.48 -23.23 14.29
CA ALA A 800 -14.19 -24.48 14.67
C ALA A 800 -15.43 -24.76 13.79
N THR A 801 -15.83 -23.85 12.92
CA THR A 801 -16.99 -24.00 12.03
C THR A 801 -16.55 -24.70 10.75
N GLU A 802 -17.32 -25.70 10.29
CA GLU A 802 -17.08 -26.41 9.04
C GLU A 802 -17.07 -25.46 7.84
N GLU A 803 -16.13 -25.66 6.89
CA GLU A 803 -16.10 -24.94 5.63
C GLU A 803 -17.46 -24.95 4.92
N GLY A 804 -17.90 -23.83 4.39
CA GLY A 804 -19.19 -23.67 3.72
C GLY A 804 -20.37 -23.39 4.65
N LYS A 805 -20.18 -23.36 5.96
CA LYS A 805 -21.24 -23.02 6.94
C LYS A 805 -21.22 -21.54 7.33
N THR A 806 -22.34 -21.08 7.87
CA THR A 806 -22.48 -19.71 8.40
C THR A 806 -22.64 -19.72 9.92
N LEU A 807 -21.75 -19.00 10.59
CA LEU A 807 -21.78 -18.79 12.03
C LEU A 807 -22.71 -17.60 12.37
N ARG A 808 -23.45 -17.69 13.48
CA ARG A 808 -24.32 -16.61 13.98
C ARG A 808 -23.77 -16.10 15.30
N ILE A 809 -23.52 -14.78 15.37
CA ILE A 809 -22.94 -14.12 16.54
C ILE A 809 -23.77 -12.88 16.88
N THR A 810 -24.16 -12.77 18.15
CA THR A 810 -24.63 -11.51 18.72
C THR A 810 -23.43 -10.73 19.22
N VAL A 811 -23.21 -9.55 18.67
CA VAL A 811 -22.13 -8.67 19.10
C VAL A 811 -22.51 -8.06 20.44
N LYS A 812 -21.55 -8.05 21.37
CA LYS A 812 -21.74 -7.52 22.73
C LYS A 812 -22.00 -6.01 22.64
N GLU A 813 -22.92 -5.50 23.44
CA GLU A 813 -23.20 -4.06 23.56
C GLU A 813 -21.93 -3.27 23.91
N GLY A 814 -21.74 -2.12 23.28
CA GLY A 814 -20.57 -1.25 23.45
C GLY A 814 -19.35 -1.61 22.61
N ILE A 815 -19.42 -2.64 21.75
CA ILE A 815 -18.39 -2.93 20.75
C ILE A 815 -18.64 -2.11 19.50
N GLU A 816 -17.67 -1.32 19.09
CA GLU A 816 -17.79 -0.38 17.96
C GLU A 816 -17.13 -0.88 16.68
N TYR A 817 -16.13 -1.75 16.80
CA TYR A 817 -15.28 -2.16 15.70
C TYR A 817 -15.09 -3.67 15.65
N MET A 818 -14.97 -4.23 14.44
CA MET A 818 -14.53 -5.61 14.22
C MET A 818 -13.08 -5.60 13.73
N PRO A 819 -12.14 -6.29 14.37
CA PRO A 819 -10.77 -6.39 13.90
C PRO A 819 -10.66 -6.95 12.48
N ALA A 820 -9.74 -6.44 11.68
CA ALA A 820 -9.52 -6.89 10.31
C ALA A 820 -9.12 -8.37 10.23
N SER A 821 -8.44 -8.89 11.27
CA SER A 821 -8.11 -10.31 11.40
C SER A 821 -9.32 -11.23 11.45
N VAL A 822 -10.50 -10.75 11.90
CA VAL A 822 -11.75 -11.52 11.87
C VAL A 822 -12.19 -11.76 10.42
N MET A 823 -12.15 -10.72 9.58
CA MET A 823 -12.46 -10.82 8.15
C MET A 823 -11.48 -11.75 7.43
N GLN A 824 -10.20 -11.65 7.75
CA GLN A 824 -9.17 -12.54 7.22
C GLN A 824 -9.43 -14.01 7.62
N THR A 825 -9.81 -14.26 8.88
CA THR A 825 -10.14 -15.60 9.37
C THR A 825 -11.37 -16.19 8.64
N LEU A 826 -12.41 -15.38 8.39
CA LEU A 826 -13.58 -15.80 7.60
C LEU A 826 -13.18 -16.20 6.17
N TYR A 827 -12.29 -15.42 5.55
CA TYR A 827 -11.79 -15.71 4.20
C TYR A 827 -10.99 -17.01 4.17
N GLU A 828 -10.05 -17.20 5.10
CA GLU A 828 -9.19 -18.38 5.16
C GLU A 828 -9.96 -19.66 5.46
N CYS A 829 -10.90 -19.59 6.42
CA CYS A 829 -11.74 -20.74 6.80
C CYS A 829 -12.90 -20.98 5.83
N LYS A 830 -13.13 -20.09 4.86
CA LYS A 830 -14.27 -20.10 3.93
C LYS A 830 -15.61 -20.30 4.65
N VAL A 831 -15.79 -19.60 5.72
CA VAL A 831 -16.99 -19.60 6.60
C VAL A 831 -17.71 -18.29 6.41
N GLY A 832 -19.05 -18.32 6.40
CA GLY A 832 -19.89 -17.13 6.47
C GLY A 832 -20.15 -16.72 7.93
N ILE A 833 -20.54 -15.47 8.15
CA ILE A 833 -20.98 -15.01 9.47
C ILE A 833 -22.20 -14.09 9.37
N THR A 834 -23.16 -14.29 10.29
CA THR A 834 -24.26 -13.36 10.53
C THR A 834 -24.03 -12.69 11.87
N LEU A 835 -23.84 -11.38 11.88
CA LEU A 835 -23.65 -10.55 13.05
C LEU A 835 -24.97 -9.86 13.41
N TYR A 836 -25.42 -10.04 14.65
CA TYR A 836 -26.49 -9.24 15.24
C TYR A 836 -25.83 -8.15 16.08
N TRP A 837 -25.80 -6.93 15.55
CA TRP A 837 -25.01 -5.85 16.11
C TRP A 837 -25.86 -4.59 16.33
N ASP A 838 -26.17 -4.25 17.59
CA ASP A 838 -27.01 -3.10 17.98
C ASP A 838 -28.29 -2.98 17.14
N GLY A 839 -29.04 -4.06 17.09
CA GLY A 839 -30.34 -4.10 16.38
C GLY A 839 -30.26 -4.23 14.87
N VAL A 840 -29.08 -4.27 14.30
CA VAL A 840 -28.84 -4.49 12.86
C VAL A 840 -28.33 -5.90 12.61
N THR A 841 -28.74 -6.52 11.51
CA THR A 841 -28.23 -7.81 11.05
C THR A 841 -27.28 -7.57 9.88
N ILE A 842 -26.03 -8.03 9.99
CA ILE A 842 -25.04 -7.96 8.91
C ILE A 842 -24.66 -9.38 8.52
N GLU A 843 -24.85 -9.72 7.24
CA GLU A 843 -24.53 -11.05 6.71
C GLU A 843 -23.34 -10.99 5.80
N ILE A 844 -22.25 -11.67 6.14
CA ILE A 844 -21.10 -11.92 5.28
C ILE A 844 -21.21 -13.36 4.76
N PRO A 845 -21.67 -13.57 3.53
CA PRO A 845 -21.89 -14.92 3.00
C PRO A 845 -20.56 -15.68 2.85
N VAL A 846 -20.63 -16.99 2.84
CA VAL A 846 -19.49 -17.89 2.55
C VAL A 846 -18.77 -17.46 1.27
N GLY A 847 -17.45 -17.29 1.34
CA GLY A 847 -16.61 -16.91 0.20
C GLY A 847 -16.75 -15.46 -0.25
N LYS A 848 -17.47 -14.61 0.51
CA LYS A 848 -17.63 -13.19 0.23
C LYS A 848 -16.86 -12.28 1.19
N ALA A 849 -16.16 -12.83 2.16
CA ALA A 849 -15.26 -12.05 3.00
C ALA A 849 -14.17 -11.38 2.14
N GLN A 850 -13.95 -10.08 2.36
CA GLN A 850 -13.03 -9.25 1.56
C GLN A 850 -11.93 -8.65 2.45
N PRO A 851 -10.92 -9.42 2.84
CA PRO A 851 -9.89 -8.96 3.76
C PRO A 851 -9.05 -7.79 3.21
N LYS A 852 -8.82 -7.74 1.90
CA LYS A 852 -8.00 -6.71 1.25
C LYS A 852 -8.63 -5.30 1.22
N GLN A 853 -9.90 -5.16 1.51
CA GLN A 853 -10.55 -3.83 1.59
C GLN A 853 -10.40 -3.15 2.95
N ALA A 854 -9.82 -3.82 3.93
CA ALA A 854 -9.46 -3.21 5.20
C ALA A 854 -8.14 -2.45 5.05
N LEU A 855 -8.20 -1.22 4.58
CA LEU A 855 -7.11 -0.24 4.71
C LEU A 855 -6.87 0.16 6.18
N ARG A 856 -7.69 -0.35 7.11
CA ARG A 856 -7.66 -0.08 8.54
C ARG A 856 -7.54 -1.38 9.31
N VAL A 857 -6.97 -1.31 10.49
CA VAL A 857 -6.87 -2.43 11.44
C VAL A 857 -8.25 -2.93 11.88
N TYR A 858 -9.31 -2.13 11.65
CA TYR A 858 -10.68 -2.38 12.11
C TYR A 858 -11.73 -2.08 11.05
N TRP A 859 -12.85 -2.83 11.11
CA TRP A 859 -14.07 -2.58 10.36
C TRP A 859 -15.11 -1.93 11.24
N THR A 860 -15.66 -0.80 10.83
CA THR A 860 -16.82 -0.21 11.51
C THR A 860 -18.11 -0.95 11.12
N LYS A 861 -19.11 -0.93 12.01
CA LYS A 861 -20.46 -1.46 11.74
C LYS A 861 -21.03 -0.89 10.43
N THR A 862 -20.98 0.44 10.27
CA THR A 862 -21.45 1.14 9.07
C THR A 862 -20.78 0.62 7.80
N LYS A 863 -19.45 0.49 7.81
CA LYS A 863 -18.72 -0.01 6.63
C LYS A 863 -19.06 -1.44 6.26
N LEU A 864 -19.32 -2.29 7.26
CA LEU A 864 -19.79 -3.67 7.01
C LEU A 864 -21.22 -3.67 6.45
N MET A 865 -22.10 -2.78 6.93
CA MET A 865 -23.44 -2.61 6.38
C MET A 865 -23.39 -2.17 4.92
N ASP A 866 -22.59 -1.19 4.58
CA ASP A 866 -22.42 -0.68 3.22
C ASP A 866 -21.96 -1.78 2.25
N LEU A 867 -21.10 -2.68 2.73
CA LEU A 867 -20.54 -3.74 1.89
C LEU A 867 -21.44 -4.97 1.73
N TYR A 868 -22.26 -5.28 2.74
CA TYR A 868 -22.95 -6.57 2.78
C TYR A 868 -24.47 -6.51 2.92
N ASN A 869 -25.05 -5.34 3.24
CA ASN A 869 -26.49 -5.15 3.36
C ASN A 869 -27.08 -4.26 2.24
N ALA A 870 -26.29 -3.95 1.19
CA ALA A 870 -26.74 -3.16 0.05
C ALA A 870 -27.65 -3.95 -0.90
#